data_77191f159457df7aad6b3e70dc3422a3
#
_entry.id   77191f159457df7aad6b3e70dc3422a3
#
_cell.length_a   1.000
_cell.length_b   1.000
_cell.length_c   1.000
_cell.angle_alpha   90.00
_cell.angle_beta   90.00
_cell.angle_gamma   90.00
#
_symmetry.space_group_name_H-M   'P 1'
#
loop_
_entity.id
_entity.type
_entity.pdbx_description
1 polymer ?
#
loop_
_entity_poly.entity_id
_entity_poly.type
_entity_poly.pdbx_seq_one_letter_code
_entity_poly.pdbx_strand_id
1 'polypeptide(L)'
;VARRQATTKKRRTSTRKKKPTGAAKRQMTGNVIGLIGLLITVLALLKVGLVGMVFAEFFRAIAGNAYQIFAGLTLLVMGYLMILGRWPRLTWRWWVGGNLFFFSYLLLLEIPMFNALNRHTDFWRVTLNLIKNDFAKGGMASNLGGGLVGAAGYSVTYPLLANVGTVLIALILMITSVYVTFDLPFHKTMQALRAALIQLGHQLQSGYEQLAHWVRVQIARWRVHQQVRANQADAAQSKPAPEVTSEAPKSTAPTSATAAPSSATSAAAKSQADLNITVASDREATPVSNAASTTESNADSEADQALQGTEVMDDADYQLPAPTLLTKIPKTDQSDEYATIESNSQKLTTTLASFGVQVEVKNVSLGPSVTKYELHPAVGVKVSKVVNLADDLALALAAKDLRIEAPIPGKSLIGIEVPNKQISTVSFRDIVEAQPAHPTKPLAVPLGRDVSGNLVVADLSKMPHLLIAGSTGSGKSVAINVMITGLLMNTKPSQVKFMLIDPKKVELGVYNGIPHLLTPVVTEPKKAARALHKVVAEMERRYELFADSKQRNMQGYNQYIRQQNAADGQNRPVLPYIVVVVDELADLMMVTSSEVEDAIIRLGQMARAAGIHMILATQRPSVDVITGLIKANVPSRMAFAVSSGTDSRTIIDTNGAEKLLGRGDMLYQPMGMNKPLRVQGAYISDSDVEAIVNFIKSQQTADYDDSMLVKDDE
;
A
#
# COMPACT_ATOMS: atom_id res chain seq x y z
N VAL A 1 -42.35 84.41 58.33
CA VAL A 1 -41.68 83.11 58.30
C VAL A 1 -42.59 82.12 57.58
N ALA A 2 -42.43 81.88 56.29
CA ALA A 2 -43.21 80.86 55.57
C ALA A 2 -42.31 80.20 54.49
N ARG A 3 -42.12 78.92 54.65
CA ARG A 3 -41.30 78.00 53.82
C ARG A 3 -42.09 77.58 52.58
N ARG A 4 -41.63 77.96 51.40
CA ARG A 4 -42.23 77.48 50.12
C ARG A 4 -41.62 76.10 49.78
N GLN A 5 -42.46 75.10 49.64
CA GLN A 5 -42.14 73.80 49.09
C GLN A 5 -42.10 73.84 47.57
N ALA A 6 -40.97 73.43 46.96
CA ALA A 6 -40.82 73.30 45.51
C ALA A 6 -41.20 71.89 45.10
N THR A 7 -42.25 71.75 44.31
CA THR A 7 -42.67 70.49 43.67
C THR A 7 -41.84 70.26 42.40
N THR A 8 -41.00 69.19 42.41
CA THR A 8 -40.25 68.70 41.27
C THR A 8 -41.14 67.94 40.30
N LYS A 9 -41.42 68.52 39.14
CA LYS A 9 -42.11 67.90 38.01
C LYS A 9 -41.12 66.93 37.32
N LYS A 10 -41.36 65.62 37.44
CA LYS A 10 -40.66 64.56 36.71
C LYS A 10 -40.93 64.69 35.18
N ARG A 11 -39.91 65.10 34.43
CA ARG A 11 -39.92 65.20 32.96
C ARG A 11 -39.82 63.78 32.36
N ARG A 12 -40.91 63.26 31.78
CA ARG A 12 -40.95 62.02 30.98
C ARG A 12 -40.17 62.26 29.69
N THR A 13 -38.97 61.71 29.59
CA THR A 13 -38.20 61.63 28.35
C THR A 13 -38.80 60.54 27.45
N SER A 14 -39.53 60.95 26.43
CA SER A 14 -39.97 60.07 25.32
C SER A 14 -38.72 59.73 24.49
N THR A 15 -38.26 58.48 24.55
CA THR A 15 -37.24 57.95 23.63
C THR A 15 -37.80 57.85 22.22
N ARG A 16 -37.71 58.93 21.45
CA ARG A 16 -37.98 58.95 20.01
C ARG A 16 -36.90 58.10 19.36
N LYS A 17 -37.24 56.83 18.94
CA LYS A 17 -36.35 55.97 18.13
C LYS A 17 -35.91 56.77 16.90
N LYS A 18 -34.64 57.18 16.86
CA LYS A 18 -34.03 57.78 15.65
C LYS A 18 -34.17 56.78 14.50
N LYS A 19 -34.84 57.19 13.41
CA LYS A 19 -34.84 56.44 12.15
C LYS A 19 -33.39 56.24 11.72
N PRO A 20 -32.99 54.97 11.33
CA PRO A 20 -31.60 54.73 10.94
C PRO A 20 -31.25 55.61 9.74
N THR A 21 -30.05 56.25 9.81
CA THR A 21 -29.48 57.03 8.72
C THR A 21 -29.28 56.13 7.51
N GLY A 22 -29.32 56.65 6.27
CA GLY A 22 -29.24 55.85 5.04
C GLY A 22 -27.96 54.94 4.98
N ALA A 23 -26.90 55.31 5.67
CA ALA A 23 -25.71 54.51 5.83
C ALA A 23 -25.93 53.28 6.71
N ALA A 24 -26.60 53.43 7.86
CA ALA A 24 -26.95 52.35 8.76
C ALA A 24 -27.92 51.34 8.12
N LYS A 25 -28.84 51.84 7.27
CA LYS A 25 -29.78 50.98 6.52
C LYS A 25 -29.05 50.15 5.46
N ARG A 26 -28.04 50.72 4.75
CA ARG A 26 -27.23 49.99 3.78
C ARG A 26 -26.32 48.94 4.49
N GLN A 27 -25.77 49.27 5.63
CA GLN A 27 -24.97 48.32 6.39
C GLN A 27 -25.81 47.15 6.91
N MET A 28 -26.98 47.39 7.45
CA MET A 28 -27.93 46.35 7.89
C MET A 28 -28.39 45.46 6.74
N THR A 29 -28.63 46.01 5.56
CA THR A 29 -28.93 45.23 4.34
C THR A 29 -27.75 44.34 3.95
N GLY A 30 -26.52 44.85 3.99
CA GLY A 30 -25.30 44.07 3.74
C GLY A 30 -25.14 42.90 4.71
N ASN A 31 -25.35 43.12 6.02
CA ASN A 31 -25.25 42.05 7.04
C ASN A 31 -26.30 40.95 6.81
N VAL A 32 -27.55 41.30 6.43
CA VAL A 32 -28.60 40.33 6.13
C VAL A 32 -28.28 39.52 4.89
N ILE A 33 -27.82 40.17 3.81
CA ILE A 33 -27.41 39.48 2.58
C ILE A 33 -26.22 38.53 2.88
N GLY A 34 -25.24 38.99 3.67
CA GLY A 34 -24.11 38.17 4.09
C GLY A 34 -24.52 36.94 4.90
N LEU A 35 -25.49 37.12 5.83
CA LEU A 35 -26.01 36.01 6.64
C LEU A 35 -26.73 34.95 5.78
N ILE A 36 -27.60 35.40 4.88
CA ILE A 36 -28.35 34.51 3.97
C ILE A 36 -27.38 33.79 3.03
N GLY A 37 -26.43 34.51 2.42
CA GLY A 37 -25.43 33.93 1.53
C GLY A 37 -24.50 32.94 2.25
N LEU A 38 -24.09 33.24 3.48
CA LEU A 38 -23.32 32.34 4.31
C LEU A 38 -24.10 31.05 4.63
N LEU A 39 -25.36 31.16 5.03
CA LEU A 39 -26.21 30.00 5.31
C LEU A 39 -26.38 29.11 4.07
N ILE A 40 -26.68 29.69 2.92
CA ILE A 40 -26.80 28.96 1.64
C ILE A 40 -25.49 28.23 1.32
N THR A 41 -24.36 28.91 1.46
CA THR A 41 -23.04 28.31 1.13
C THR A 41 -22.66 27.20 2.10
N VAL A 42 -22.96 27.33 3.40
CA VAL A 42 -22.75 26.27 4.39
C VAL A 42 -23.62 25.06 4.09
N LEU A 43 -24.91 25.26 3.79
CA LEU A 43 -25.83 24.18 3.41
C LEU A 43 -25.33 23.44 2.14
N ALA A 44 -24.82 24.20 1.16
CA ALA A 44 -24.23 23.64 -0.06
C ALA A 44 -22.97 22.81 0.21
N LEU A 45 -22.06 23.31 1.05
CA LEU A 45 -20.81 22.58 1.40
C LEU A 45 -21.09 21.32 2.21
N LEU A 46 -22.03 21.38 3.16
CA LEU A 46 -22.41 20.24 3.99
C LEU A 46 -23.43 19.31 3.31
N LYS A 47 -23.99 19.70 2.15
CA LYS A 47 -25.01 18.94 1.39
C LYS A 47 -26.20 18.54 2.25
N VAL A 48 -26.63 19.41 3.16
CA VAL A 48 -27.70 19.10 4.12
C VAL A 48 -29.06 19.13 3.44
N GLY A 49 -29.73 17.98 3.35
CA GLY A 49 -31.04 17.82 2.78
C GLY A 49 -31.16 18.20 1.30
N LEU A 50 -32.38 18.23 0.78
CA LEU A 50 -32.61 18.53 -0.62
C LEU A 50 -32.15 19.95 -1.01
N VAL A 51 -32.35 20.93 -0.13
CA VAL A 51 -31.97 22.34 -0.37
C VAL A 51 -30.45 22.49 -0.46
N GLY A 52 -29.70 21.86 0.43
CA GLY A 52 -28.21 21.87 0.40
C GLY A 52 -27.68 21.22 -0.87
N MET A 53 -28.28 20.11 -1.31
CA MET A 53 -27.89 19.45 -2.57
C MET A 53 -28.16 20.34 -3.80
N VAL A 54 -29.29 20.99 -3.89
CA VAL A 54 -29.63 21.92 -5.00
C VAL A 54 -28.63 23.07 -5.09
N PHE A 55 -28.26 23.69 -3.95
CA PHE A 55 -27.25 24.74 -3.95
C PHE A 55 -25.83 24.22 -4.25
N ALA A 56 -25.48 23.03 -3.77
CA ALA A 56 -24.21 22.39 -4.11
C ALA A 56 -24.10 22.11 -5.63
N GLU A 57 -25.18 21.61 -6.26
CA GLU A 57 -25.25 21.43 -7.71
C GLU A 57 -25.16 22.77 -8.47
N PHE A 58 -25.73 23.85 -7.94
CA PHE A 58 -25.57 25.17 -8.54
C PHE A 58 -24.11 25.64 -8.54
N PHE A 59 -23.38 25.49 -7.43
CA PHE A 59 -21.95 25.78 -7.37
C PHE A 59 -21.15 24.88 -8.31
N ARG A 60 -21.54 23.60 -8.39
CA ARG A 60 -20.92 22.60 -9.24
C ARG A 60 -21.19 22.85 -10.74
N ALA A 61 -22.38 23.31 -11.08
CA ALA A 61 -22.65 23.70 -12.46
C ALA A 61 -21.73 24.84 -12.95
N ILE A 62 -21.35 25.78 -12.09
CA ILE A 62 -20.45 26.88 -12.42
C ILE A 62 -18.99 26.42 -12.50
N ALA A 63 -18.50 25.76 -11.44
CA ALA A 63 -17.09 25.49 -11.22
C ALA A 63 -16.70 23.99 -11.30
N GLY A 64 -17.63 23.12 -11.71
CA GLY A 64 -17.39 21.68 -11.88
C GLY A 64 -16.85 21.02 -10.60
N ASN A 65 -15.80 20.26 -10.73
CA ASN A 65 -15.13 19.57 -9.63
C ASN A 65 -14.45 20.52 -8.63
N ALA A 66 -14.18 21.78 -9.04
CA ALA A 66 -13.63 22.82 -8.17
C ALA A 66 -14.70 23.55 -7.33
N TYR A 67 -15.95 23.09 -7.31
CA TYR A 67 -17.06 23.77 -6.63
C TYR A 67 -16.82 24.02 -5.14
N GLN A 68 -16.09 23.13 -4.47
CA GLN A 68 -15.75 23.29 -3.04
C GLN A 68 -14.84 24.50 -2.79
N ILE A 69 -13.86 24.73 -3.70
CA ILE A 69 -12.96 25.90 -3.64
C ILE A 69 -13.80 27.16 -3.90
N PHE A 70 -14.65 27.14 -4.91
CA PHE A 70 -15.53 28.26 -5.26
C PHE A 70 -16.52 28.59 -4.14
N ALA A 71 -17.15 27.58 -3.54
CA ALA A 71 -18.03 27.74 -2.39
C ALA A 71 -17.26 28.25 -1.16
N GLY A 72 -16.03 27.76 -0.90
CA GLY A 72 -15.18 28.24 0.18
C GLY A 72 -14.81 29.72 0.04
N LEU A 73 -14.44 30.16 -1.17
CA LEU A 73 -14.22 31.58 -1.44
C LEU A 73 -15.50 32.43 -1.25
N THR A 74 -16.63 31.92 -1.70
CA THR A 74 -17.94 32.57 -1.50
C THR A 74 -18.26 32.66 0.00
N LEU A 75 -17.97 31.61 0.79
CA LEU A 75 -18.17 31.60 2.24
C LEU A 75 -17.37 32.73 2.91
N LEU A 76 -16.10 32.91 2.53
CA LEU A 76 -15.24 33.98 3.08
C LEU A 76 -15.79 35.38 2.74
N VAL A 77 -16.26 35.60 1.51
CA VAL A 77 -16.83 36.88 1.08
C VAL A 77 -18.16 37.15 1.80
N MET A 78 -19.03 36.16 1.93
CA MET A 78 -20.30 36.29 2.62
C MET A 78 -20.12 36.47 4.13
N GLY A 79 -19.15 35.79 4.74
CA GLY A 79 -18.77 36.01 6.14
C GLY A 79 -18.26 37.42 6.39
N TYR A 80 -17.41 37.94 5.52
CA TYR A 80 -16.94 39.34 5.58
C TYR A 80 -18.11 40.34 5.45
N LEU A 81 -19.01 40.09 4.50
CA LEU A 81 -20.20 40.91 4.29
C LEU A 81 -21.15 40.87 5.49
N MET A 82 -21.32 39.68 6.11
CA MET A 82 -22.13 39.50 7.33
C MET A 82 -21.59 40.32 8.50
N ILE A 83 -20.28 40.34 8.71
CA ILE A 83 -19.64 41.00 9.84
C ILE A 83 -19.60 42.53 9.65
N LEU A 84 -19.17 43.00 8.48
CA LEU A 84 -18.87 44.40 8.22
C LEU A 84 -20.00 45.15 7.48
N GLY A 85 -20.99 44.44 6.92
CA GLY A 85 -22.11 45.02 6.19
C GLY A 85 -21.75 45.74 4.90
N ARG A 86 -20.54 45.53 4.40
CA ARG A 86 -20.02 46.16 3.18
C ARG A 86 -19.13 45.20 2.41
N TRP A 87 -19.12 45.29 1.08
CA TRP A 87 -18.29 44.46 0.22
C TRP A 87 -16.78 44.67 0.53
N PRO A 88 -15.96 43.61 0.43
CA PRO A 88 -14.55 43.72 0.62
C PRO A 88 -13.93 44.69 -0.40
N ARG A 89 -13.14 45.63 0.08
CA ARG A 89 -12.44 46.62 -0.76
C ARG A 89 -11.11 46.03 -1.23
N LEU A 90 -11.18 44.98 -2.04
CA LEU A 90 -10.02 44.46 -2.74
C LEU A 90 -9.66 45.40 -3.88
N THR A 91 -8.37 45.61 -4.09
CA THR A 91 -7.90 46.38 -5.29
C THR A 91 -8.34 45.60 -6.54
N TRP A 92 -8.58 46.29 -7.64
CA TRP A 92 -9.02 45.68 -8.90
C TRP A 92 -8.07 44.57 -9.37
N ARG A 93 -6.78 44.65 -9.02
CA ARG A 93 -5.73 43.67 -9.32
C ARG A 93 -6.02 42.32 -8.69
N TRP A 94 -6.41 42.29 -7.42
CA TRP A 94 -6.79 41.06 -6.74
C TRP A 94 -8.05 40.43 -7.32
N TRP A 95 -8.99 41.25 -7.76
CA TRP A 95 -10.21 40.75 -8.42
C TRP A 95 -9.89 40.16 -9.79
N VAL A 96 -9.16 40.87 -10.64
CA VAL A 96 -8.81 40.41 -11.97
C VAL A 96 -7.84 39.23 -11.91
N GLY A 97 -6.76 39.33 -11.12
CA GLY A 97 -5.79 38.24 -10.99
C GLY A 97 -6.41 36.99 -10.38
N GLY A 98 -7.17 37.09 -9.29
CA GLY A 98 -7.81 35.94 -8.68
C GLY A 98 -8.80 35.22 -9.60
N ASN A 99 -9.64 35.97 -10.33
CA ASN A 99 -10.56 35.38 -11.31
C ASN A 99 -9.81 34.76 -12.50
N LEU A 100 -8.73 35.38 -12.97
CA LEU A 100 -7.92 34.83 -14.05
C LEU A 100 -7.22 33.54 -13.65
N PHE A 101 -6.72 33.46 -12.42
CA PHE A 101 -6.13 32.26 -11.86
C PHE A 101 -7.17 31.13 -11.77
N PHE A 102 -8.34 31.45 -11.22
CA PHE A 102 -9.41 30.48 -11.05
C PHE A 102 -9.94 29.96 -12.40
N PHE A 103 -10.13 30.86 -13.37
CA PHE A 103 -10.53 30.48 -14.74
C PHE A 103 -9.50 29.56 -15.41
N SER A 104 -8.21 29.88 -15.28
CA SER A 104 -7.14 29.05 -15.79
C SER A 104 -7.15 27.65 -15.17
N TYR A 105 -7.39 27.57 -13.86
CA TYR A 105 -7.50 26.30 -13.14
C TYR A 105 -8.71 25.48 -13.63
N LEU A 106 -9.89 26.12 -13.83
CA LEU A 106 -11.07 25.46 -14.37
C LEU A 106 -10.83 24.91 -15.79
N LEU A 107 -10.08 25.65 -16.61
CA LEU A 107 -9.72 25.24 -17.96
C LEU A 107 -8.86 23.96 -17.96
N LEU A 108 -7.92 23.85 -17.03
CA LEU A 108 -7.08 22.64 -16.86
C LEU A 108 -7.89 21.42 -16.41
N LEU A 109 -8.96 21.61 -15.62
CA LEU A 109 -9.83 20.52 -15.17
C LEU A 109 -10.71 19.93 -16.28
N GLU A 110 -10.92 20.64 -17.38
CA GLU A 110 -11.70 20.14 -18.52
C GLU A 110 -10.96 19.07 -19.33
N ILE A 111 -9.64 19.16 -19.41
CA ILE A 111 -8.81 18.29 -20.25
C ILE A 111 -8.98 16.81 -19.89
N PRO A 112 -8.78 16.37 -18.63
CA PRO A 112 -8.96 14.97 -18.26
C PRO A 112 -10.42 14.50 -18.41
N MET A 113 -11.40 15.39 -18.19
CA MET A 113 -12.80 15.05 -18.34
C MET A 113 -13.17 14.70 -19.80
N PHE A 114 -12.84 15.58 -20.75
CA PHE A 114 -13.16 15.34 -22.16
C PHE A 114 -12.28 14.26 -22.81
N ASN A 115 -11.06 14.07 -22.34
CA ASN A 115 -10.24 12.92 -22.73
C ASN A 115 -10.88 11.59 -22.27
N ALA A 116 -11.39 11.51 -21.04
CA ALA A 116 -12.08 10.32 -20.53
C ALA A 116 -13.39 10.03 -21.28
N LEU A 117 -14.10 11.07 -21.71
CA LEU A 117 -15.33 10.92 -22.51
C LEU A 117 -15.07 10.66 -24.00
N ASN A 118 -13.82 10.68 -24.44
CA ASN A 118 -13.41 10.57 -25.84
C ASN A 118 -14.21 11.49 -26.78
N ARG A 119 -14.48 12.72 -26.34
CA ARG A 119 -15.27 13.74 -27.04
C ARG A 119 -14.40 14.91 -27.46
N HIS A 120 -14.54 15.33 -28.73
CA HIS A 120 -13.73 16.40 -29.33
C HIS A 120 -14.56 17.56 -29.86
N THR A 121 -15.88 17.51 -29.66
CA THR A 121 -16.84 18.55 -30.09
C THR A 121 -17.96 18.68 -29.09
N ASP A 122 -18.74 19.78 -29.20
CA ASP A 122 -19.96 20.05 -28.40
C ASP A 122 -19.76 20.11 -26.88
N PHE A 123 -18.59 20.59 -26.42
CA PHE A 123 -18.19 20.61 -25.02
C PHE A 123 -19.25 21.23 -24.09
N TRP A 124 -19.83 22.36 -24.47
CA TRP A 124 -20.88 23.05 -23.73
C TRP A 124 -22.14 22.18 -23.55
N ARG A 125 -22.62 21.55 -24.64
CA ARG A 125 -23.82 20.71 -24.61
C ARG A 125 -23.62 19.44 -23.79
N VAL A 126 -22.44 18.84 -23.89
CA VAL A 126 -22.08 17.63 -23.13
C VAL A 126 -22.10 17.95 -21.64
N THR A 127 -21.42 19.01 -21.21
CA THR A 127 -21.40 19.44 -19.79
C THR A 127 -22.79 19.78 -19.29
N LEU A 128 -23.61 20.47 -20.10
CA LEU A 128 -24.98 20.80 -19.72
C LEU A 128 -25.87 19.55 -19.56
N ASN A 129 -25.68 18.54 -20.43
CA ASN A 129 -26.42 17.28 -20.33
C ASN A 129 -26.03 16.48 -19.11
N LEU A 130 -24.74 16.46 -18.75
CA LEU A 130 -24.26 15.82 -17.53
C LEU A 130 -24.87 16.48 -16.27
N ILE A 131 -24.89 17.81 -16.23
CA ILE A 131 -25.53 18.57 -15.13
C ILE A 131 -27.02 18.23 -15.04
N LYS A 132 -27.76 18.21 -16.17
CA LYS A 132 -29.17 17.85 -16.20
C LYS A 132 -29.41 16.42 -15.69
N ASN A 133 -28.57 15.48 -16.10
CA ASN A 133 -28.65 14.08 -15.66
C ASN A 133 -28.39 13.92 -14.16
N ASP A 134 -27.38 14.62 -13.62
CA ASP A 134 -27.10 14.60 -12.19
C ASP A 134 -28.28 15.21 -11.40
N PHE A 135 -28.84 16.31 -11.87
CA PHE A 135 -30.00 16.93 -11.27
C PHE A 135 -31.23 16.00 -11.27
N ALA A 136 -31.47 15.29 -12.39
CA ALA A 136 -32.59 14.36 -12.52
C ALA A 136 -32.43 13.11 -11.64
N LYS A 137 -31.20 12.67 -11.39
CA LYS A 137 -30.89 11.48 -10.56
C LYS A 137 -30.75 11.81 -9.06
N GLY A 138 -30.81 13.09 -8.70
CA GLY A 138 -30.63 13.54 -7.31
C GLY A 138 -29.25 13.22 -6.72
N GLY A 139 -28.22 13.08 -7.56
CA GLY A 139 -26.87 12.70 -7.15
C GLY A 139 -25.76 13.43 -7.90
N MET A 140 -24.59 13.58 -7.27
CA MET A 140 -23.39 14.23 -7.80
C MET A 140 -22.40 13.19 -8.35
N ALA A 141 -22.83 12.33 -9.26
CA ALA A 141 -22.03 11.17 -9.70
C ALA A 141 -21.12 11.47 -10.89
N SER A 142 -21.48 12.45 -11.77
CA SER A 142 -20.73 12.71 -12.99
C SER A 142 -19.47 13.54 -12.75
N ASN A 143 -18.42 13.30 -13.53
CA ASN A 143 -17.27 14.21 -13.56
C ASN A 143 -17.64 15.42 -14.43
N LEU A 144 -17.65 16.63 -13.87
CA LEU A 144 -18.02 17.87 -14.56
C LEU A 144 -16.82 18.76 -14.91
N GLY A 145 -15.57 18.26 -14.78
CA GLY A 145 -14.38 19.04 -15.11
C GLY A 145 -14.34 20.40 -14.41
N GLY A 146 -14.20 21.48 -15.16
CA GLY A 146 -14.27 22.87 -14.71
C GLY A 146 -15.69 23.48 -14.75
N GLY A 147 -16.73 22.67 -14.98
CA GLY A 147 -18.13 23.10 -15.09
C GLY A 147 -18.42 23.94 -16.33
N LEU A 148 -19.52 24.68 -16.32
CA LEU A 148 -19.90 25.50 -17.48
C LEU A 148 -18.88 26.57 -17.82
N VAL A 149 -18.19 27.13 -16.82
CA VAL A 149 -17.18 28.17 -17.05
C VAL A 149 -15.93 27.58 -17.72
N GLY A 150 -15.48 26.40 -17.26
CA GLY A 150 -14.37 25.67 -17.89
C GLY A 150 -14.73 25.23 -19.31
N ALA A 151 -15.93 24.61 -19.49
CA ALA A 151 -16.41 24.15 -20.80
C ALA A 151 -16.54 25.29 -21.82
N ALA A 152 -16.97 26.48 -21.40
CA ALA A 152 -17.01 27.66 -22.27
C ALA A 152 -15.61 28.06 -22.74
N GLY A 153 -14.62 28.10 -21.85
CA GLY A 153 -13.23 28.37 -22.19
C GLY A 153 -12.64 27.29 -23.10
N TYR A 154 -12.88 26.03 -22.79
CA TYR A 154 -12.39 24.89 -23.54
C TYR A 154 -12.99 24.79 -24.96
N SER A 155 -14.27 25.19 -25.12
CA SER A 155 -14.92 25.26 -26.43
C SER A 155 -14.30 26.27 -27.40
N VAL A 156 -13.56 27.26 -26.84
CA VAL A 156 -12.81 28.25 -27.64
C VAL A 156 -11.37 27.79 -27.87
N THR A 157 -10.71 27.27 -26.83
CA THR A 157 -9.27 26.95 -26.90
C THR A 157 -8.98 25.64 -27.63
N TYR A 158 -9.79 24.61 -27.44
CA TYR A 158 -9.56 23.29 -28.02
C TYR A 158 -9.62 23.27 -29.58
N PRO A 159 -10.63 23.88 -30.25
CA PRO A 159 -10.67 23.90 -31.71
C PRO A 159 -9.48 24.62 -32.34
N LEU A 160 -8.91 25.59 -31.63
CA LEU A 160 -7.79 26.39 -32.12
C LEU A 160 -6.43 25.68 -31.94
N LEU A 161 -6.22 25.01 -30.82
CA LEU A 161 -4.90 24.59 -30.37
C LEU A 161 -4.85 23.18 -29.76
N ALA A 162 -5.91 22.42 -29.84
CA ALA A 162 -6.06 21.10 -29.21
C ALA A 162 -5.68 21.08 -27.70
N ASN A 163 -5.48 19.92 -27.12
CA ASN A 163 -5.17 19.77 -25.69
C ASN A 163 -3.87 20.47 -25.29
N VAL A 164 -2.79 20.29 -26.09
CA VAL A 164 -1.48 20.85 -25.76
C VAL A 164 -1.50 22.37 -25.73
N GLY A 165 -2.15 22.99 -26.71
CA GLY A 165 -2.26 24.45 -26.75
C GLY A 165 -3.17 25.00 -25.67
N THR A 166 -4.23 24.28 -25.28
CA THR A 166 -5.09 24.67 -24.14
C THR A 166 -4.31 24.68 -22.83
N VAL A 167 -3.43 23.68 -22.60
CA VAL A 167 -2.52 23.66 -21.44
C VAL A 167 -1.60 24.87 -21.46
N LEU A 168 -0.99 25.20 -22.61
CA LEU A 168 -0.11 26.36 -22.72
C LEU A 168 -0.84 27.67 -22.43
N ILE A 169 -2.04 27.87 -23.00
CA ILE A 169 -2.87 29.05 -22.68
C ILE A 169 -3.18 29.11 -21.19
N ALA A 170 -3.61 28.01 -20.59
CA ALA A 170 -3.93 27.98 -19.16
C ALA A 170 -2.71 28.35 -18.31
N LEU A 171 -1.52 27.84 -18.61
CA LEU A 171 -0.29 28.20 -17.91
C LEU A 171 0.09 29.67 -18.10
N ILE A 172 -0.05 30.22 -19.32
CA ILE A 172 0.21 31.64 -19.60
C ILE A 172 -0.76 32.53 -18.79
N LEU A 173 -2.06 32.18 -18.75
CA LEU A 173 -3.06 32.90 -17.97
C LEU A 173 -2.76 32.80 -16.47
N MET A 174 -2.30 31.65 -15.98
CA MET A 174 -1.95 31.44 -14.58
C MET A 174 -0.72 32.30 -14.18
N ILE A 175 0.31 32.34 -15.02
CA ILE A 175 1.48 33.20 -14.81
C ILE A 175 1.07 34.67 -14.85
N THR A 176 0.27 35.07 -15.84
CA THR A 176 -0.22 36.45 -15.98
C THR A 176 -1.03 36.88 -14.76
N SER A 177 -1.88 35.97 -14.22
CA SER A 177 -2.63 36.16 -12.98
C SER A 177 -1.73 36.53 -11.81
N VAL A 178 -0.61 35.81 -11.61
CA VAL A 178 0.36 36.09 -10.55
C VAL A 178 0.97 37.46 -10.74
N TYR A 179 1.37 37.82 -11.96
CA TYR A 179 1.93 39.15 -12.27
C TYR A 179 0.94 40.29 -11.96
N VAL A 180 -0.33 40.13 -12.36
CA VAL A 180 -1.40 41.10 -12.11
C VAL A 180 -1.68 41.25 -10.62
N THR A 181 -1.75 40.13 -9.88
CA THR A 181 -2.12 40.09 -8.45
C THR A 181 -1.05 40.76 -7.61
N PHE A 182 0.23 40.41 -7.83
CA PHE A 182 1.35 40.84 -6.98
C PHE A 182 2.13 42.04 -7.51
N ASP A 183 1.71 42.65 -8.65
CA ASP A 183 2.35 43.78 -9.28
C ASP A 183 3.85 43.55 -9.52
N LEU A 184 4.21 42.35 -9.98
CA LEU A 184 5.61 42.01 -10.16
C LEU A 184 6.20 42.74 -11.38
N PRO A 185 7.38 43.35 -11.26
CA PRO A 185 8.02 44.04 -12.38
C PRO A 185 8.56 43.02 -13.39
N PHE A 186 7.83 42.84 -14.51
CA PHE A 186 8.13 41.87 -15.56
C PHE A 186 9.60 41.86 -15.99
N HIS A 187 10.20 43.03 -16.15
CA HIS A 187 11.58 43.14 -16.58
C HIS A 187 12.59 42.55 -15.59
N LYS A 188 12.38 42.72 -14.26
CA LYS A 188 13.28 42.17 -13.23
C LYS A 188 13.15 40.67 -13.12
N THR A 189 11.93 40.14 -13.20
CA THR A 189 11.71 38.69 -13.14
C THR A 189 12.20 37.99 -14.39
N MET A 190 12.08 38.61 -15.57
CA MET A 190 12.65 38.08 -16.81
C MET A 190 14.18 38.05 -16.79
N GLN A 191 14.82 39.08 -16.20
CA GLN A 191 16.28 39.09 -15.98
C GLN A 191 16.71 37.97 -15.01
N ALA A 192 15.97 37.76 -13.90
CA ALA A 192 16.25 36.68 -12.96
C ALA A 192 16.07 35.32 -13.59
N LEU A 193 15.00 35.12 -14.38
CA LEU A 193 14.74 33.87 -15.09
C LEU A 193 15.86 33.58 -16.12
N ARG A 194 16.27 34.59 -16.88
CA ARG A 194 17.40 34.46 -17.81
C ARG A 194 18.69 34.07 -17.10
N ALA A 195 18.97 34.69 -15.95
CA ALA A 195 20.17 34.36 -15.16
C ALA A 195 20.11 32.93 -14.63
N ALA A 196 18.93 32.48 -14.13
CA ALA A 196 18.71 31.12 -13.66
C ALA A 196 18.84 30.06 -14.79
N LEU A 197 18.32 30.37 -15.99
CA LEU A 197 18.46 29.48 -17.16
C LEU A 197 19.91 29.37 -17.63
N ILE A 198 20.66 30.46 -17.62
CA ILE A 198 22.10 30.46 -17.93
C ILE A 198 22.86 29.63 -16.89
N GLN A 199 22.55 29.80 -15.60
CA GLN A 199 23.16 29.02 -14.52
C GLN A 199 22.83 27.50 -14.63
N LEU A 200 21.58 27.18 -14.95
CA LEU A 200 21.16 25.79 -15.21
C LEU A 200 21.90 25.19 -16.42
N GLY A 201 22.04 25.98 -17.50
CA GLY A 201 22.83 25.61 -18.68
C GLY A 201 24.28 25.26 -18.32
N HIS A 202 24.93 26.09 -17.50
CA HIS A 202 26.28 25.82 -17.02
C HIS A 202 26.37 24.57 -16.14
N GLN A 203 25.38 24.33 -15.28
CA GLN A 203 25.31 23.11 -14.46
C GLN A 203 25.13 21.85 -15.31
N LEU A 204 24.25 21.90 -16.31
CA LEU A 204 24.06 20.79 -17.25
C LEU A 204 25.31 20.52 -18.09
N GLN A 205 26.00 21.57 -18.56
CA GLN A 205 27.24 21.43 -19.30
C GLN A 205 28.35 20.83 -18.42
N SER A 206 28.52 21.29 -17.18
CA SER A 206 29.50 20.71 -16.25
C SER A 206 29.18 19.26 -15.89
N GLY A 207 27.92 18.93 -15.70
CA GLY A 207 27.47 17.56 -15.49
C GLY A 207 27.76 16.63 -16.70
N TYR A 208 27.52 17.14 -17.92
CA TYR A 208 27.85 16.44 -19.15
C TYR A 208 29.37 16.21 -19.29
N GLU A 209 30.21 17.21 -19.01
CA GLU A 209 31.66 17.08 -19.05
C GLU A 209 32.21 16.08 -18.03
N GLN A 210 31.65 16.09 -16.80
CA GLN A 210 31.98 15.10 -15.78
C GLN A 210 31.60 13.68 -16.21
N LEU A 211 30.41 13.48 -16.77
CA LEU A 211 29.96 12.18 -17.29
C LEU A 211 30.85 11.73 -18.46
N ALA A 212 31.15 12.62 -19.39
CA ALA A 212 32.01 12.32 -20.52
C ALA A 212 33.45 11.99 -20.08
N HIS A 213 33.96 12.68 -19.04
CA HIS A 213 35.24 12.34 -18.42
C HIS A 213 35.22 10.97 -17.75
N TRP A 214 34.18 10.69 -16.95
CA TRP A 214 34.01 9.39 -16.29
C TRP A 214 33.93 8.24 -17.31
N VAL A 215 33.16 8.38 -18.37
CA VAL A 215 33.05 7.39 -19.46
C VAL A 215 34.42 7.16 -20.11
N ARG A 216 35.17 8.23 -20.41
CA ARG A 216 36.52 8.13 -21.00
C ARG A 216 37.50 7.39 -20.07
N VAL A 217 37.43 7.64 -18.76
CA VAL A 217 38.25 6.93 -17.76
C VAL A 217 37.87 5.44 -17.69
N GLN A 218 36.59 5.10 -17.75
CA GLN A 218 36.16 3.70 -17.75
C GLN A 218 36.61 2.95 -19.01
N ILE A 219 36.50 3.58 -20.18
CA ILE A 219 37.00 3.00 -21.44
C ILE A 219 38.52 2.81 -21.40
N ALA A 220 39.24 3.77 -20.85
CA ALA A 220 40.70 3.64 -20.67
C ALA A 220 41.09 2.48 -19.73
N ARG A 221 40.37 2.35 -18.59
CA ARG A 221 40.58 1.21 -17.67
C ARG A 221 40.27 -0.12 -18.32
N TRP A 222 39.19 -0.20 -19.12
CA TRP A 222 38.84 -1.41 -19.86
C TRP A 222 39.91 -1.80 -20.90
N ARG A 223 40.47 -0.83 -21.64
CA ARG A 223 41.58 -1.06 -22.59
C ARG A 223 42.83 -1.55 -21.90
N VAL A 224 43.18 -0.97 -20.74
CA VAL A 224 44.34 -1.43 -19.94
C VAL A 224 44.13 -2.87 -19.47
N HIS A 225 42.93 -3.23 -19.02
CA HIS A 225 42.62 -4.61 -18.62
C HIS A 225 42.70 -5.61 -19.78
N GLN A 226 42.31 -5.21 -20.99
CA GLN A 226 42.51 -6.05 -22.18
C GLN A 226 43.97 -6.23 -22.54
N GLN A 227 44.78 -5.16 -22.48
CA GLN A 227 46.24 -5.25 -22.73
C GLN A 227 46.95 -6.12 -21.71
N VAL A 228 46.59 -6.02 -20.42
CA VAL A 228 47.14 -6.88 -19.37
C VAL A 228 46.78 -8.35 -19.60
N ARG A 229 45.55 -8.65 -20.04
CA ARG A 229 45.12 -10.01 -20.42
C ARG A 229 45.86 -10.55 -21.65
N ALA A 230 46.07 -9.71 -22.66
CA ALA A 230 46.81 -10.08 -23.85
C ALA A 230 48.31 -10.38 -23.52
N ASN A 231 48.93 -9.53 -22.70
CA ASN A 231 50.33 -9.75 -22.28
C ASN A 231 50.50 -10.97 -21.35
N GLN A 232 49.47 -11.33 -20.57
CA GLN A 232 49.44 -12.54 -19.75
C GLN A 232 49.28 -13.82 -20.61
N ALA A 233 48.56 -13.72 -21.73
CA ALA A 233 48.40 -14.83 -22.68
C ALA A 233 49.70 -15.09 -23.45
N ASP A 234 50.44 -14.05 -23.84
CA ASP A 234 51.75 -14.17 -24.50
C ASP A 234 52.84 -14.67 -23.55
N ALA A 235 52.78 -14.30 -22.26
CA ALA A 235 53.70 -14.79 -21.22
C ALA A 235 53.48 -16.27 -20.85
N ALA A 236 52.29 -16.82 -21.13
CA ALA A 236 51.98 -18.23 -20.87
C ALA A 236 52.49 -19.19 -21.96
N GLN A 237 52.90 -18.67 -23.13
CA GLN A 237 53.43 -19.46 -24.25
C GLN A 237 54.96 -19.58 -24.29
N SER A 238 55.71 -18.94 -23.37
CA SER A 238 57.17 -19.02 -23.31
C SER A 238 57.62 -19.51 -21.94
N LYS A 239 57.60 -20.83 -21.72
CA LYS A 239 58.39 -21.52 -20.69
C LYS A 239 59.30 -22.56 -21.32
N PRO A 240 60.59 -22.52 -21.06
CA PRO A 240 61.37 -23.73 -20.90
C PRO A 240 61.64 -24.02 -19.43
N ALA A 241 61.79 -25.32 -19.14
CA ALA A 241 61.85 -25.93 -17.83
C ALA A 241 63.28 -25.88 -17.23
N PRO A 242 63.56 -26.48 -16.02
CA PRO A 242 64.22 -25.78 -14.95
C PRO A 242 65.69 -26.29 -14.72
N GLU A 243 66.45 -25.48 -14.05
CA GLU A 243 67.69 -25.98 -13.41
C GLU A 243 67.87 -25.44 -11.98
N VAL A 244 68.24 -26.35 -11.12
CA VAL A 244 68.40 -26.29 -9.68
C VAL A 244 69.75 -25.63 -9.34
N THR A 245 69.80 -24.76 -8.34
CA THR A 245 70.84 -24.84 -7.29
C THR A 245 70.61 -23.81 -6.17
N SER A 246 70.59 -24.30 -5.02
CA SER A 246 70.98 -23.95 -3.65
C SER A 246 71.76 -22.63 -3.45
N GLU A 247 71.29 -21.81 -2.45
CA GLU A 247 72.07 -21.43 -1.26
C GLU A 247 71.45 -20.26 -0.53
N ALA A 248 71.15 -20.44 0.74
CA ALA A 248 71.02 -19.37 1.72
C ALA A 248 72.37 -18.97 2.22
N PRO A 249 72.72 -17.86 2.81
CA PRO A 249 72.29 -17.60 4.19
C PRO A 249 72.14 -16.10 4.67
N LYS A 250 71.49 -16.02 5.85
CA LYS A 250 71.78 -15.19 7.03
C LYS A 250 71.65 -13.64 6.96
N SER A 251 70.75 -13.18 7.81
CA SER A 251 71.03 -12.49 9.09
C SER A 251 71.29 -10.99 9.04
N THR A 252 70.44 -10.18 9.65
CA THR A 252 70.72 -9.49 10.91
C THR A 252 69.61 -8.54 11.31
N ALA A 253 69.12 -8.73 12.51
CA ALA A 253 68.52 -7.65 13.32
C ALA A 253 69.59 -6.88 14.05
N PRO A 254 69.42 -5.73 14.57
CA PRO A 254 69.08 -5.55 15.99
C PRO A 254 68.16 -4.38 16.30
N THR A 255 67.26 -4.57 17.30
CA THR A 255 67.39 -4.15 18.71
C THR A 255 67.53 -2.63 18.92
N SER A 256 66.72 -1.95 19.63
CA SER A 256 66.37 -1.91 21.06
C SER A 256 65.54 -0.64 21.34
N ALA A 257 64.60 -0.69 22.11
CA ALA A 257 64.47 -0.64 23.57
C ALA A 257 63.90 0.68 24.11
N THR A 258 62.94 0.52 24.97
CA THR A 258 62.74 1.05 26.34
C THR A 258 62.05 2.41 26.45
N ALA A 259 60.91 2.58 27.10
CA ALA A 259 60.59 2.46 28.49
C ALA A 259 59.12 2.89 28.78
N ALA A 260 58.48 2.21 29.68
CA ALA A 260 57.39 2.72 30.50
C ALA A 260 57.97 3.44 31.72
N PRO A 261 57.18 4.21 32.51
CA PRO A 261 56.27 3.62 33.46
C PRO A 261 55.02 4.43 33.83
N SER A 262 54.04 3.68 34.33
CA SER A 262 53.30 3.72 35.58
C SER A 262 52.33 4.89 35.93
N SER A 263 51.13 4.43 36.18
CA SER A 263 50.24 4.50 37.35
C SER A 263 49.37 5.74 37.53
N ALA A 264 48.05 5.51 37.60
CA ALA A 264 47.24 5.48 38.81
C ALA A 264 45.74 5.37 38.56
N THR A 265 45.19 4.29 39.03
CA THR A 265 43.95 4.07 39.77
C THR A 265 42.84 5.14 39.70
N SER A 266 41.66 4.77 39.19
CA SER A 266 40.42 4.97 39.92
C SER A 266 39.30 4.04 39.42
N ALA A 267 38.78 3.24 40.31
CA ALA A 267 37.68 2.33 40.15
C ALA A 267 36.35 3.09 39.99
N ALA A 268 35.58 2.73 38.95
CA ALA A 268 34.13 2.92 38.96
C ALA A 268 33.50 1.63 38.46
N ALA A 269 32.90 0.92 39.40
CA ALA A 269 32.07 -0.25 39.17
C ALA A 269 30.93 0.12 38.23
N LYS A 270 30.88 -0.44 37.02
CA LYS A 270 29.70 -0.46 36.19
C LYS A 270 28.95 -1.74 36.47
N SER A 271 27.79 -1.62 37.07
CA SER A 271 26.75 -2.64 37.12
C SER A 271 26.47 -3.12 35.69
N GLN A 272 26.82 -4.35 35.40
CA GLN A 272 26.34 -5.07 34.21
C GLN A 272 24.84 -5.28 34.41
N ALA A 273 24.04 -4.53 33.64
CA ALA A 273 22.64 -4.87 33.48
C ALA A 273 22.59 -6.11 32.55
N ASP A 274 22.09 -7.21 33.07
CA ASP A 274 21.85 -8.44 32.32
C ASP A 274 20.97 -8.14 31.10
N LEU A 275 21.57 -8.17 29.93
CA LEU A 275 20.86 -8.09 28.64
C LEU A 275 20.10 -9.39 28.42
N ASN A 276 18.78 -9.29 28.43
CA ASN A 276 17.90 -10.43 28.14
C ASN A 276 17.92 -10.70 26.63
N ILE A 277 18.73 -11.66 26.17
CA ILE A 277 18.85 -12.05 24.75
C ILE A 277 17.90 -13.23 24.52
N THR A 278 16.90 -13.03 23.66
CA THR A 278 15.95 -14.07 23.26
C THR A 278 16.26 -14.53 21.84
N VAL A 279 16.51 -15.85 21.68
CA VAL A 279 16.83 -16.48 20.38
C VAL A 279 15.58 -17.01 19.72
N ALA A 280 15.41 -16.70 18.45
CA ALA A 280 14.24 -17.06 17.66
C ALA A 280 14.15 -18.57 17.31
N SER A 281 15.24 -19.34 17.53
CA SER A 281 15.33 -20.74 17.06
C SER A 281 14.74 -21.80 18.00
N ASP A 282 14.46 -21.46 19.29
CA ASP A 282 14.16 -22.48 20.31
C ASP A 282 12.80 -22.36 21.00
N ARG A 283 11.84 -21.61 20.44
CA ARG A 283 10.48 -21.58 21.01
C ARG A 283 9.59 -22.62 20.36
N GLU A 284 9.29 -23.67 21.12
CA GLU A 284 8.10 -24.51 20.90
C GLU A 284 6.81 -23.68 21.07
N ALA A 285 5.85 -23.92 20.19
CA ALA A 285 4.60 -23.18 20.12
C ALA A 285 3.73 -23.43 21.35
N THR A 286 3.56 -22.43 22.20
CA THR A 286 2.45 -22.42 23.18
C THR A 286 1.22 -21.78 22.54
N PRO A 287 0.06 -22.45 22.54
CA PRO A 287 -1.15 -21.92 21.94
C PRO A 287 -1.81 -20.86 22.82
N VAL A 288 -2.00 -19.66 22.28
CA VAL A 288 -2.86 -18.64 22.90
C VAL A 288 -4.31 -18.95 22.58
N SER A 289 -5.04 -19.40 23.58
CA SER A 289 -6.48 -19.59 23.56
C SER A 289 -7.20 -18.24 23.67
N ASN A 290 -8.02 -17.92 22.67
CA ASN A 290 -9.06 -16.91 22.80
C ASN A 290 -10.42 -17.58 22.65
N ALA A 291 -11.09 -17.68 23.79
CA ALA A 291 -12.49 -18.09 23.90
C ALA A 291 -13.42 -16.98 23.39
N ALA A 292 -14.34 -17.30 22.54
CA ALA A 292 -15.52 -16.50 22.26
C ALA A 292 -16.74 -17.40 22.23
N SER A 293 -17.69 -17.05 23.07
CA SER A 293 -18.92 -17.71 23.42
C SER A 293 -19.92 -17.84 22.25
N THR A 294 -20.50 -19.03 22.18
CA THR A 294 -21.65 -19.42 21.37
C THR A 294 -22.97 -18.97 22.02
N THR A 295 -23.90 -18.52 21.19
CA THR A 295 -25.33 -18.52 21.52
C THR A 295 -26.12 -19.14 20.38
N GLU A 296 -26.76 -20.26 20.66
CA GLU A 296 -27.67 -21.00 19.77
C GLU A 296 -29.06 -20.35 19.76
N SER A 297 -29.75 -20.40 18.63
CA SER A 297 -31.21 -20.46 18.61
C SER A 297 -31.71 -21.16 17.33
N ASN A 298 -32.51 -22.17 17.53
CA ASN A 298 -33.22 -23.00 16.55
C ASN A 298 -34.38 -22.26 15.88
N ALA A 299 -34.70 -22.64 14.64
CA ALA A 299 -36.06 -22.80 14.14
C ALA A 299 -36.11 -23.43 12.74
N ASP A 300 -37.14 -24.26 12.54
CA ASP A 300 -37.37 -25.34 11.61
C ASP A 300 -37.76 -24.98 10.16
N SER A 301 -37.44 -25.89 9.28
CA SER A 301 -38.15 -26.70 8.24
C SER A 301 -38.74 -26.05 6.95
N GLU A 302 -38.50 -26.85 5.91
CA GLU A 302 -39.22 -27.09 4.65
C GLU A 302 -38.95 -26.19 3.44
N ALA A 303 -38.22 -26.77 2.47
CA ALA A 303 -38.64 -26.88 1.06
C ALA A 303 -37.62 -27.68 0.24
N ASP A 304 -38.10 -28.78 -0.30
CA ASP A 304 -37.41 -29.75 -1.18
C ASP A 304 -37.66 -29.35 -2.63
N GLN A 305 -36.60 -29.07 -3.41
CA GLN A 305 -36.59 -29.32 -4.87
C GLN A 305 -35.20 -29.15 -5.50
N ALA A 306 -34.77 -30.27 -6.06
CA ALA A 306 -33.90 -30.46 -7.24
C ALA A 306 -32.56 -29.70 -7.33
N LEU A 307 -31.50 -30.32 -6.86
CA LEU A 307 -30.11 -30.06 -7.26
C LEU A 307 -29.67 -31.18 -8.24
N GLN A 308 -29.59 -30.83 -9.53
CA GLN A 308 -28.86 -31.63 -10.51
C GLN A 308 -27.47 -31.07 -10.69
N GLY A 309 -26.46 -31.93 -10.54
CA GLY A 309 -25.17 -31.82 -11.22
C GLY A 309 -24.04 -31.12 -10.49
N THR A 310 -23.37 -31.84 -9.64
CA THR A 310 -21.89 -31.92 -9.56
C THR A 310 -21.58 -33.29 -9.00
N GLU A 311 -20.80 -34.08 -9.70
CA GLU A 311 -20.41 -35.43 -9.21
C GLU A 311 -19.67 -35.25 -7.90
N VAL A 312 -20.00 -36.10 -6.93
CA VAL A 312 -19.35 -36.19 -5.63
C VAL A 312 -17.91 -36.63 -5.89
N MET A 313 -16.93 -35.76 -5.77
CA MET A 313 -15.54 -36.19 -5.78
C MET A 313 -15.29 -37.13 -4.63
N ASP A 314 -14.95 -38.37 -4.97
CA ASP A 314 -14.57 -39.37 -3.97
C ASP A 314 -13.14 -39.15 -3.51
N ASP A 315 -13.00 -38.41 -2.40
CA ASP A 315 -11.72 -38.14 -1.75
C ASP A 315 -11.41 -39.16 -0.63
N ALA A 316 -12.10 -40.30 -0.57
CA ALA A 316 -11.95 -41.27 0.52
C ALA A 316 -10.49 -41.76 0.64
N ASP A 317 -9.87 -42.06 -0.50
CA ASP A 317 -8.50 -42.58 -0.58
C ASP A 317 -7.42 -41.49 -0.75
N TYR A 318 -7.83 -40.22 -0.86
CA TYR A 318 -6.87 -39.12 -1.08
C TYR A 318 -6.02 -38.87 0.16
N GLN A 319 -4.69 -38.93 -0.03
CA GLN A 319 -3.68 -38.67 1.01
C GLN A 319 -3.07 -37.30 0.85
N LEU A 320 -3.02 -36.53 1.95
CA LEU A 320 -2.34 -35.26 1.97
C LEU A 320 -0.83 -35.43 1.81
N PRO A 321 -0.13 -34.56 1.06
CA PRO A 321 1.32 -34.61 0.94
C PRO A 321 2.00 -34.48 2.30
N ALA A 322 2.91 -35.39 2.61
CA ALA A 322 3.65 -35.38 3.89
C ALA A 322 4.79 -34.36 3.85
N PRO A 323 5.14 -33.72 5.00
CA PRO A 323 6.29 -32.78 5.08
C PRO A 323 7.62 -33.40 4.69
N THR A 324 7.73 -34.71 4.69
CA THR A 324 8.93 -35.46 4.28
C THR A 324 9.26 -35.32 2.80
N LEU A 325 8.32 -34.91 1.96
CA LEU A 325 8.53 -34.60 0.55
C LEU A 325 9.33 -33.28 0.35
N LEU A 326 9.37 -32.43 1.37
CA LEU A 326 10.07 -31.13 1.33
C LEU A 326 11.53 -31.31 1.74
N THR A 327 12.43 -30.56 1.10
CA THR A 327 13.86 -30.56 1.41
C THR A 327 14.13 -29.98 2.79
N LYS A 328 14.96 -30.65 3.59
CA LYS A 328 15.39 -30.14 4.89
C LYS A 328 16.57 -29.19 4.69
N ILE A 329 16.41 -27.93 5.05
CA ILE A 329 17.46 -26.92 4.98
C ILE A 329 18.18 -26.89 6.35
N PRO A 330 19.52 -27.04 6.42
CA PRO A 330 20.24 -26.94 7.68
C PRO A 330 20.09 -25.52 8.27
N LYS A 331 19.96 -25.45 9.60
CA LYS A 331 19.90 -24.16 10.30
C LYS A 331 21.23 -23.42 10.11
N THR A 332 21.16 -22.13 9.77
CA THR A 332 22.35 -21.26 9.67
C THR A 332 22.90 -21.01 11.06
N ASP A 333 24.20 -21.18 11.25
CA ASP A 333 24.88 -20.82 12.50
C ASP A 333 24.94 -19.28 12.63
N GLN A 334 24.27 -18.74 13.64
CA GLN A 334 24.23 -17.30 13.95
C GLN A 334 25.06 -16.95 15.20
N SER A 335 26.00 -17.80 15.60
CA SER A 335 26.86 -17.59 16.79
C SER A 335 27.64 -16.26 16.72
N ASP A 336 28.12 -15.87 15.54
CA ASP A 336 28.82 -14.59 15.32
C ASP A 336 27.94 -13.35 15.55
N GLU A 337 26.63 -13.50 15.43
CA GLU A 337 25.70 -12.38 15.66
C GLU A 337 25.63 -12.01 17.14
N TYR A 338 25.86 -12.93 18.07
CA TYR A 338 25.84 -12.61 19.53
C TYR A 338 26.93 -11.60 19.91
N ALA A 339 28.13 -11.75 19.39
CA ALA A 339 29.23 -10.78 19.64
C ALA A 339 28.89 -9.41 18.98
N THR A 340 28.21 -9.45 17.86
CA THR A 340 27.77 -8.25 17.13
C THR A 340 26.64 -7.53 17.88
N ILE A 341 25.74 -8.24 18.57
CA ILE A 341 24.62 -7.67 19.34
C ILE A 341 25.12 -6.73 20.43
N GLU A 342 26.08 -7.15 21.21
CA GLU A 342 26.63 -6.32 22.30
C GLU A 342 27.32 -5.07 21.74
N SER A 343 28.15 -5.21 20.73
CA SER A 343 28.83 -4.09 20.06
C SER A 343 27.82 -3.10 19.46
N ASN A 344 26.78 -3.59 18.78
CA ASN A 344 25.74 -2.73 18.19
C ASN A 344 24.88 -2.05 19.25
N SER A 345 24.60 -2.71 20.37
CA SER A 345 23.89 -2.13 21.52
C SER A 345 24.65 -0.92 22.07
N GLN A 346 25.97 -1.04 22.27
CA GLN A 346 26.82 0.06 22.72
C GLN A 346 26.92 1.18 21.69
N LYS A 347 27.07 0.85 20.38
CA LYS A 347 27.09 1.86 19.32
C LYS A 347 25.77 2.63 19.24
N LEU A 348 24.62 1.95 19.32
CA LEU A 348 23.30 2.58 19.31
C LEU A 348 23.16 3.59 20.46
N THR A 349 23.48 3.19 21.68
CA THR A 349 23.37 4.07 22.87
C THR A 349 24.33 5.23 22.79
N THR A 350 25.60 5.01 22.40
CA THR A 350 26.62 6.06 22.29
C THR A 350 26.26 7.06 21.18
N THR A 351 25.83 6.58 20.01
CA THR A 351 25.46 7.44 18.88
C THR A 351 24.24 8.28 19.24
N LEU A 352 23.19 7.70 19.81
CA LEU A 352 22.00 8.44 20.22
C LEU A 352 22.34 9.48 21.31
N ALA A 353 23.21 9.12 22.28
CA ALA A 353 23.69 10.05 23.31
C ALA A 353 24.47 11.24 22.72
N SER A 354 25.29 11.04 21.69
CA SER A 354 26.03 12.12 20.99
C SER A 354 25.10 13.13 20.34
N PHE A 355 23.91 12.71 19.89
CA PHE A 355 22.85 13.60 19.38
C PHE A 355 21.92 14.13 20.49
N GLY A 356 22.26 13.93 21.76
CA GLY A 356 21.48 14.38 22.91
C GLY A 356 20.16 13.61 23.07
N VAL A 357 20.16 12.31 22.74
CA VAL A 357 19.05 11.37 22.93
C VAL A 357 19.53 10.27 23.87
N GLN A 358 19.12 10.33 25.13
CA GLN A 358 19.44 9.29 26.10
C GLN A 358 18.42 8.16 26.00
N VAL A 359 18.92 6.94 25.83
CA VAL A 359 18.15 5.70 25.72
C VAL A 359 18.82 4.59 26.50
N GLU A 360 18.02 3.61 26.93
CA GLU A 360 18.48 2.37 27.54
C GLU A 360 17.98 1.19 26.71
N VAL A 361 18.86 0.25 26.34
CA VAL A 361 18.49 -1.00 25.67
C VAL A 361 17.91 -1.95 26.71
N LYS A 362 16.62 -2.30 26.57
CA LYS A 362 15.92 -3.19 27.53
C LYS A 362 15.93 -4.65 27.05
N ASN A 363 15.63 -4.87 25.78
CA ASN A 363 15.57 -6.22 25.21
C ASN A 363 16.26 -6.23 23.84
N VAL A 364 16.79 -7.36 23.47
CA VAL A 364 17.28 -7.62 22.12
C VAL A 364 16.72 -8.96 21.66
N SER A 365 16.14 -8.98 20.45
CA SER A 365 15.60 -10.19 19.82
C SER A 365 16.36 -10.45 18.54
N LEU A 366 17.04 -11.60 18.48
CA LEU A 366 17.73 -12.07 17.27
C LEU A 366 16.72 -12.82 16.39
N GLY A 367 16.35 -12.21 15.27
CA GLY A 367 15.47 -12.81 14.26
C GLY A 367 16.24 -13.45 13.09
N PRO A 368 15.53 -14.05 12.13
CA PRO A 368 16.17 -14.71 10.98
C PRO A 368 16.95 -13.75 10.08
N SER A 369 16.42 -12.54 9.85
CA SER A 369 16.99 -11.55 8.92
C SER A 369 17.46 -10.27 9.60
N VAL A 370 16.87 -9.92 10.74
CA VAL A 370 17.20 -8.71 11.49
C VAL A 370 17.24 -8.97 12.98
N THR A 371 18.06 -8.18 13.68
CA THR A 371 18.08 -8.11 15.14
C THR A 371 17.30 -6.87 15.58
N LYS A 372 16.31 -7.05 16.44
CA LYS A 372 15.48 -5.97 16.99
C LYS A 372 15.98 -5.56 18.36
N TYR A 373 16.39 -4.30 18.49
CA TYR A 373 16.76 -3.65 19.74
C TYR A 373 15.57 -2.86 20.28
N GLU A 374 15.10 -3.18 21.47
CA GLU A 374 14.01 -2.46 22.14
C GLU A 374 14.60 -1.44 23.12
N LEU A 375 14.44 -0.16 22.80
CA LEU A 375 15.03 0.95 23.51
C LEU A 375 13.98 1.69 24.35
N HIS A 376 14.31 2.00 25.61
CA HIS A 376 13.53 2.88 26.47
C HIS A 376 14.10 4.29 26.41
N PRO A 377 13.40 5.28 25.84
CA PRO A 377 13.87 6.66 25.82
C PRO A 377 13.72 7.30 27.22
N ALA A 378 14.68 8.15 27.61
CA ALA A 378 14.58 8.93 28.83
C ALA A 378 13.38 9.89 28.79
N VAL A 379 12.88 10.29 29.97
CA VAL A 379 11.74 11.20 30.09
C VAL A 379 12.05 12.53 29.40
N GLY A 380 11.12 12.99 28.54
CA GLY A 380 11.26 14.23 27.76
C GLY A 380 11.86 14.05 26.37
N VAL A 381 12.33 12.86 26.00
CA VAL A 381 12.81 12.56 24.63
C VAL A 381 11.62 12.39 23.69
N LYS A 382 11.57 13.22 22.64
CA LYS A 382 10.54 13.09 21.59
C LYS A 382 10.87 11.91 20.67
N VAL A 383 9.89 11.05 20.45
CA VAL A 383 10.01 9.87 19.57
C VAL A 383 10.50 10.26 18.15
N SER A 384 9.99 11.36 17.60
CA SER A 384 10.41 11.86 16.28
C SER A 384 11.91 12.17 16.19
N LYS A 385 12.56 12.53 17.31
CA LYS A 385 14.01 12.79 17.32
C LYS A 385 14.81 11.51 17.04
N VAL A 386 14.35 10.38 17.56
CA VAL A 386 14.98 9.08 17.31
C VAL A 386 14.74 8.64 15.87
N VAL A 387 13.50 8.79 15.36
CA VAL A 387 13.14 8.40 13.98
C VAL A 387 13.94 9.18 12.94
N ASN A 388 14.17 10.47 13.17
CA ASN A 388 14.93 11.32 12.25
C ASN A 388 16.44 11.03 12.23
N LEU A 389 16.96 10.27 13.19
CA LEU A 389 18.37 9.85 13.24
C LEU A 389 18.59 8.47 12.58
N ALA A 390 17.62 7.94 11.84
CA ALA A 390 17.71 6.60 11.23
C ALA A 390 18.95 6.47 10.33
N ASP A 391 19.22 7.48 9.50
CA ASP A 391 20.35 7.47 8.56
C ASP A 391 21.70 7.59 9.29
N ASP A 392 21.78 8.41 10.34
CA ASP A 392 22.97 8.56 11.17
C ASP A 392 23.29 7.26 11.93
N LEU A 393 22.25 6.59 12.43
CA LEU A 393 22.37 5.29 13.07
C LEU A 393 22.77 4.20 12.08
N ALA A 394 22.23 4.21 10.87
CA ALA A 394 22.63 3.26 9.80
C ALA A 394 24.11 3.43 9.46
N LEU A 395 24.58 4.67 9.34
CA LEU A 395 26.00 4.97 9.12
C LEU A 395 26.87 4.45 10.27
N ALA A 396 26.50 4.71 11.53
CA ALA A 396 27.26 4.30 12.70
C ALA A 396 27.38 2.77 12.86
N LEU A 397 26.32 2.04 12.43
CA LEU A 397 26.24 0.59 12.47
C LEU A 397 26.81 -0.07 11.20
N ALA A 398 27.20 0.72 10.19
CA ALA A 398 27.57 0.26 8.86
C ALA A 398 26.49 -0.64 8.22
N ALA A 399 25.21 -0.33 8.51
CA ALA A 399 24.06 -1.01 7.98
C ALA A 399 23.56 -0.29 6.71
N LYS A 400 23.02 -1.06 5.75
CA LYS A 400 22.46 -0.49 4.51
C LYS A 400 21.25 0.42 4.79
N ASP A 401 20.41 0.00 5.68
CA ASP A 401 19.19 0.70 6.09
C ASP A 401 18.71 0.20 7.45
N LEU A 402 17.96 1.03 8.18
CA LEU A 402 17.35 0.67 9.46
C LEU A 402 15.85 0.92 9.42
N ARG A 403 15.06 0.01 9.98
CA ARG A 403 13.66 0.26 10.23
C ARG A 403 13.44 0.58 11.71
N ILE A 404 12.85 1.74 11.98
CA ILE A 404 12.52 2.18 13.35
C ILE A 404 11.01 2.08 13.54
N GLU A 405 10.60 1.27 14.53
CA GLU A 405 9.21 1.13 14.96
C GLU A 405 9.00 1.92 16.26
N ALA A 406 8.35 3.06 16.17
CA ALA A 406 8.23 3.99 17.28
C ALA A 406 6.82 4.58 17.41
N PRO A 407 6.08 4.25 18.49
CA PRO A 407 6.37 3.23 19.51
C PRO A 407 6.06 1.80 19.05
N ILE A 408 6.63 0.81 19.73
CA ILE A 408 6.24 -0.61 19.53
C ILE A 408 4.79 -0.77 20.03
N PRO A 409 3.90 -1.45 19.29
CA PRO A 409 2.54 -1.68 19.72
C PRO A 409 2.46 -2.37 21.08
N GLY A 410 1.68 -1.76 22.01
CA GLY A 410 1.50 -2.30 23.36
C GLY A 410 2.69 -2.12 24.33
N LYS A 411 3.80 -1.47 23.91
CA LYS A 411 4.98 -1.23 24.74
C LYS A 411 5.38 0.25 24.73
N SER A 412 5.88 0.77 25.84
CA SER A 412 6.50 2.11 25.94
C SER A 412 7.96 2.10 25.48
N LEU A 413 8.27 1.39 24.39
CA LEU A 413 9.60 1.17 23.86
C LEU A 413 9.65 1.55 22.38
N ILE A 414 10.86 1.85 21.90
CA ILE A 414 11.19 2.07 20.50
C ILE A 414 11.95 0.86 20.00
N GLY A 415 11.51 0.25 18.89
CA GLY A 415 12.21 -0.85 18.23
C GLY A 415 13.10 -0.33 17.12
N ILE A 416 14.38 -0.70 17.14
CA ILE A 416 15.30 -0.48 16.02
C ILE A 416 15.68 -1.84 15.45
N GLU A 417 15.35 -2.08 14.19
CA GLU A 417 15.63 -3.32 13.48
C GLU A 417 16.90 -3.13 12.64
N VAL A 418 17.94 -3.86 13.01
CA VAL A 418 19.27 -3.82 12.37
C VAL A 418 19.43 -5.10 11.55
N PRO A 419 19.79 -5.03 10.26
CA PRO A 419 20.07 -6.20 9.44
C PRO A 419 21.16 -7.08 10.03
N ASN A 420 20.95 -8.39 10.05
CA ASN A 420 21.96 -9.35 10.42
C ASN A 420 23.03 -9.43 9.33
N LYS A 421 24.27 -9.73 9.70
CA LYS A 421 25.34 -10.00 8.74
C LYS A 421 25.08 -11.28 7.95
N GLN A 422 24.54 -12.29 8.65
CA GLN A 422 24.13 -13.55 8.05
C GLN A 422 22.63 -13.72 8.19
N ILE A 423 21.94 -13.79 7.04
CA ILE A 423 20.50 -14.03 6.99
C ILE A 423 20.24 -15.53 7.10
N SER A 424 19.47 -15.94 8.10
CA SER A 424 19.04 -17.34 8.25
C SER A 424 17.84 -17.60 7.36
N THR A 425 17.92 -18.61 6.50
CA THR A 425 16.81 -19.03 5.65
C THR A 425 15.78 -19.75 6.49
N VAL A 426 14.52 -19.31 6.41
CA VAL A 426 13.39 -19.96 7.07
C VAL A 426 12.89 -21.07 6.16
N SER A 427 13.11 -22.33 6.53
CA SER A 427 12.69 -23.50 5.74
C SER A 427 11.18 -23.65 5.77
N PHE A 428 10.56 -23.85 4.59
CA PHE A 428 9.11 -24.13 4.52
C PHE A 428 8.77 -25.45 5.24
N ARG A 429 9.62 -26.47 5.13
CA ARG A 429 9.45 -27.72 5.86
C ARG A 429 9.37 -27.51 7.38
N ASP A 430 10.32 -26.74 7.95
CA ASP A 430 10.35 -26.51 9.40
C ASP A 430 9.10 -25.75 9.89
N ILE A 431 8.52 -24.92 9.02
CA ILE A 431 7.29 -24.19 9.33
C ILE A 431 6.06 -25.08 9.28
N VAL A 432 5.98 -25.94 8.28
CA VAL A 432 4.87 -26.89 8.15
C VAL A 432 4.92 -27.90 9.29
N GLU A 433 6.10 -28.43 9.66
CA GLU A 433 6.27 -29.32 10.82
C GLU A 433 5.94 -28.65 12.16
N ALA A 434 6.21 -27.34 12.29
CA ALA A 434 5.91 -26.55 13.49
C ALA A 434 4.42 -26.10 13.55
N GLN A 435 3.68 -26.18 12.46
CA GLN A 435 2.27 -25.81 12.43
C GLN A 435 1.44 -26.91 13.08
N PRO A 436 0.64 -26.62 14.13
CA PRO A 436 -0.30 -27.60 14.67
C PRO A 436 -1.31 -27.99 13.60
N ALA A 437 -1.61 -29.28 13.48
CA ALA A 437 -2.68 -29.76 12.61
C ALA A 437 -4.01 -29.10 13.03
N HIS A 438 -4.60 -28.32 12.15
CA HIS A 438 -5.88 -27.65 12.39
C HIS A 438 -6.94 -28.11 11.40
N PRO A 439 -7.57 -29.27 11.62
CA PRO A 439 -8.61 -29.80 10.71
C PRO A 439 -9.80 -28.82 10.55
N THR A 440 -10.00 -27.94 11.53
CA THR A 440 -11.06 -26.92 11.51
C THR A 440 -10.70 -25.64 10.75
N LYS A 441 -9.45 -25.48 10.29
CA LYS A 441 -8.97 -24.27 9.59
C LYS A 441 -8.30 -24.64 8.26
N PRO A 442 -9.06 -25.08 7.27
CA PRO A 442 -8.50 -25.55 6.00
C PRO A 442 -7.70 -24.45 5.24
N LEU A 443 -8.06 -23.19 5.43
CA LEU A 443 -7.43 -22.05 4.75
C LEU A 443 -6.30 -21.38 5.57
N ALA A 444 -5.78 -22.03 6.60
CA ALA A 444 -4.65 -21.54 7.37
C ALA A 444 -3.32 -21.90 6.68
N VAL A 445 -2.57 -20.90 6.29
CA VAL A 445 -1.29 -21.03 5.56
C VAL A 445 -0.15 -20.46 6.38
N PRO A 446 0.91 -21.22 6.65
CA PRO A 446 2.11 -20.70 7.32
C PRO A 446 2.89 -19.80 6.37
N LEU A 447 3.16 -18.55 6.78
CA LEU A 447 3.87 -17.57 5.96
C LEU A 447 5.37 -17.55 6.22
N GLY A 448 5.77 -17.68 7.47
CA GLY A 448 7.16 -17.51 7.88
C GLY A 448 7.31 -17.27 9.38
N ARG A 449 8.37 -16.58 9.78
CA ARG A 449 8.65 -16.23 11.18
C ARG A 449 8.76 -14.72 11.35
N ASP A 450 8.24 -14.20 12.45
CA ASP A 450 8.42 -12.80 12.83
C ASP A 450 9.85 -12.52 13.33
N VAL A 451 10.12 -11.27 13.69
CA VAL A 451 11.42 -10.81 14.21
C VAL A 451 11.79 -11.49 15.55
N SER A 452 10.81 -12.03 16.27
CA SER A 452 11.01 -12.76 17.53
C SER A 452 11.04 -14.27 17.34
N GLY A 453 10.96 -14.77 16.09
CA GLY A 453 10.98 -16.17 15.74
C GLY A 453 9.64 -16.91 15.86
N ASN A 454 8.57 -16.23 16.22
CA ASN A 454 7.25 -16.85 16.30
C ASN A 454 6.74 -17.19 14.89
N LEU A 455 6.04 -18.31 14.79
CA LEU A 455 5.37 -18.72 13.56
C LEU A 455 4.25 -17.73 13.21
N VAL A 456 4.23 -17.23 11.98
CA VAL A 456 3.17 -16.38 11.44
C VAL A 456 2.34 -17.18 10.45
N VAL A 457 1.05 -17.32 10.76
CA VAL A 457 0.07 -18.04 9.95
C VAL A 457 -0.98 -17.08 9.41
N ALA A 458 -1.23 -17.12 8.13
CA ALA A 458 -2.30 -16.41 7.47
C ALA A 458 -3.54 -17.32 7.36
N ASP A 459 -4.69 -16.83 7.80
CA ASP A 459 -5.96 -17.54 7.69
C ASP A 459 -6.87 -16.79 6.69
N LEU A 460 -6.98 -17.31 5.47
CA LEU A 460 -7.76 -16.67 4.41
C LEU A 460 -9.25 -16.58 4.74
N SER A 461 -9.77 -17.42 5.63
CA SER A 461 -11.18 -17.30 6.08
C SER A 461 -11.43 -16.04 6.90
N LYS A 462 -10.41 -15.57 7.63
CA LYS A 462 -10.46 -14.33 8.43
C LYS A 462 -10.03 -13.10 7.62
N MET A 463 -9.16 -13.29 6.64
CA MET A 463 -8.70 -12.25 5.72
C MET A 463 -9.05 -12.66 4.28
N PRO A 464 -10.26 -12.43 3.84
CA PRO A 464 -10.83 -13.07 2.65
C PRO A 464 -10.05 -12.73 1.36
N HIS A 465 -9.41 -11.58 1.30
CA HIS A 465 -8.69 -11.12 0.12
C HIS A 465 -7.36 -10.53 0.56
N LEU A 466 -6.29 -10.90 -0.15
CA LEU A 466 -4.92 -10.50 0.12
C LEU A 466 -4.30 -9.87 -1.11
N LEU A 467 -3.76 -8.67 -0.94
CA LEU A 467 -2.92 -7.99 -1.92
C LEU A 467 -1.45 -8.22 -1.58
N ILE A 468 -0.67 -8.70 -2.54
CA ILE A 468 0.76 -8.96 -2.42
C ILE A 468 1.50 -8.11 -3.45
N ALA A 469 2.45 -7.28 -3.02
CA ALA A 469 3.24 -6.51 -3.98
C ALA A 469 4.70 -6.37 -3.54
N GLY A 470 5.59 -6.21 -4.53
CA GLY A 470 7.02 -6.02 -4.31
C GLY A 470 7.84 -6.12 -5.60
N SER A 471 9.07 -5.63 -5.57
CA SER A 471 9.97 -5.62 -6.72
C SER A 471 10.37 -7.05 -7.14
N THR A 472 10.83 -7.21 -8.36
CA THR A 472 11.38 -8.47 -8.87
C THR A 472 12.53 -8.95 -7.97
N GLY A 473 12.54 -10.23 -7.62
CA GLY A 473 13.54 -10.83 -6.73
C GLY A 473 13.33 -10.53 -5.24
N SER A 474 12.26 -9.85 -4.84
CA SER A 474 11.96 -9.57 -3.43
C SER A 474 11.46 -10.79 -2.63
N GLY A 475 11.00 -11.85 -3.31
CA GLY A 475 10.46 -13.07 -2.71
C GLY A 475 8.96 -13.28 -2.93
N LYS A 476 8.29 -12.42 -3.74
CA LYS A 476 6.85 -12.47 -4.03
C LYS A 476 6.40 -13.85 -4.56
N SER A 477 7.04 -14.35 -5.62
CA SER A 477 6.67 -15.63 -6.26
C SER A 477 6.89 -16.81 -5.31
N VAL A 478 7.98 -16.79 -4.54
CA VAL A 478 8.22 -17.83 -3.51
C VAL A 478 7.10 -17.83 -2.46
N ALA A 479 6.64 -16.65 -2.02
CA ALA A 479 5.54 -16.56 -1.05
C ALA A 479 4.21 -17.07 -1.64
N ILE A 480 3.92 -16.80 -2.91
CA ILE A 480 2.74 -17.35 -3.60
C ILE A 480 2.83 -18.88 -3.64
N ASN A 481 3.99 -19.44 -4.01
CA ASN A 481 4.22 -20.89 -3.99
C ASN A 481 4.08 -21.48 -2.58
N VAL A 482 4.60 -20.82 -1.54
CA VAL A 482 4.40 -21.20 -0.14
C VAL A 482 2.91 -21.25 0.21
N MET A 483 2.13 -20.26 -0.22
CA MET A 483 0.70 -20.21 0.07
C MET A 483 -0.08 -21.29 -0.67
N ILE A 484 0.15 -21.49 -1.96
CA ILE A 484 -0.53 -22.53 -2.75
C ILE A 484 -0.14 -23.92 -2.22
N THR A 485 1.17 -24.19 -2.09
CA THR A 485 1.66 -25.49 -1.60
C THR A 485 1.19 -25.77 -0.17
N GLY A 486 1.17 -24.73 0.69
CA GLY A 486 0.63 -24.85 2.05
C GLY A 486 -0.82 -25.24 2.10
N LEU A 487 -1.66 -24.70 1.19
CA LEU A 487 -3.06 -25.11 1.04
C LEU A 487 -3.16 -26.54 0.51
N LEU A 488 -2.38 -26.90 -0.51
CA LEU A 488 -2.36 -28.26 -1.09
C LEU A 488 -1.93 -29.34 -0.08
N MET A 489 -1.05 -29.00 0.86
CA MET A 489 -0.64 -29.90 1.93
C MET A 489 -1.65 -30.01 3.09
N ASN A 490 -2.60 -29.08 3.17
CA ASN A 490 -3.56 -29.01 4.29
C ASN A 490 -4.99 -29.35 3.89
N THR A 491 -5.31 -29.47 2.59
CA THR A 491 -6.68 -29.62 2.10
C THR A 491 -6.79 -30.64 0.96
N LYS A 492 -7.94 -31.31 0.91
CA LYS A 492 -8.32 -32.20 -0.18
C LYS A 492 -8.99 -31.44 -1.33
N PRO A 493 -9.04 -31.99 -2.55
CA PRO A 493 -9.70 -31.37 -3.70
C PRO A 493 -11.17 -31.02 -3.51
N SER A 494 -11.90 -31.78 -2.66
CA SER A 494 -13.29 -31.50 -2.28
C SER A 494 -13.44 -30.32 -1.28
N GLN A 495 -12.36 -29.93 -0.61
CA GLN A 495 -12.37 -28.85 0.37
C GLN A 495 -11.97 -27.50 -0.21
N VAL A 496 -10.98 -27.50 -1.12
CA VAL A 496 -10.45 -26.28 -1.73
C VAL A 496 -10.24 -26.49 -3.23
N LYS A 497 -10.74 -25.56 -4.01
CA LYS A 497 -10.51 -25.45 -5.46
C LYS A 497 -9.77 -24.17 -5.77
N PHE A 498 -8.94 -24.20 -6.81
CA PHE A 498 -8.17 -23.05 -7.26
C PHE A 498 -8.59 -22.58 -8.64
N MET A 499 -8.58 -21.26 -8.83
CA MET A 499 -8.49 -20.61 -10.13
C MET A 499 -7.17 -19.85 -10.19
N LEU A 500 -6.24 -20.30 -11.02
CA LEU A 500 -4.91 -19.72 -11.15
C LEU A 500 -4.80 -18.90 -12.44
N ILE A 501 -4.31 -17.66 -12.31
CA ILE A 501 -4.15 -16.71 -13.42
C ILE A 501 -2.69 -16.28 -13.47
N ASP A 502 -2.00 -16.64 -14.56
CA ASP A 502 -0.59 -16.34 -14.81
C ASP A 502 -0.38 -15.79 -16.23
N PRO A 503 -0.51 -14.49 -16.43
CA PRO A 503 -0.37 -13.89 -17.76
C PRO A 503 1.05 -13.99 -18.31
N LYS A 504 2.05 -14.26 -17.48
CA LYS A 504 3.47 -14.41 -17.89
C LYS A 504 3.84 -15.83 -18.29
N LYS A 505 3.03 -16.83 -17.96
CA LYS A 505 3.27 -18.28 -18.23
C LYS A 505 4.54 -18.83 -17.59
N VAL A 506 4.97 -18.30 -16.44
CA VAL A 506 6.26 -18.64 -15.83
C VAL A 506 6.12 -19.28 -14.46
N GLU A 507 5.25 -18.73 -13.60
CA GLU A 507 5.24 -19.02 -12.18
C GLU A 507 4.25 -20.13 -11.78
N LEU A 508 3.02 -20.10 -12.34
CA LEU A 508 1.93 -20.97 -11.90
C LEU A 508 1.69 -22.19 -12.81
N GLY A 509 2.39 -22.26 -13.96
CA GLY A 509 2.24 -23.33 -14.92
C GLY A 509 2.52 -24.73 -14.37
N VAL A 510 3.37 -24.87 -13.34
CA VAL A 510 3.71 -26.13 -12.65
C VAL A 510 2.47 -26.82 -12.06
N TYR A 511 1.48 -26.05 -11.62
CA TYR A 511 0.25 -26.55 -11.00
C TYR A 511 -0.76 -27.12 -11.98
N ASN A 512 -0.60 -26.94 -13.31
CA ASN A 512 -1.54 -27.54 -14.28
C ASN A 512 -1.69 -29.04 -14.08
N GLY A 513 -2.94 -29.51 -14.07
CA GLY A 513 -3.26 -30.93 -13.96
C GLY A 513 -3.46 -31.44 -12.53
N ILE A 514 -3.37 -30.61 -11.49
CA ILE A 514 -3.77 -31.03 -10.14
C ILE A 514 -5.30 -31.06 -9.99
N PRO A 515 -5.87 -31.99 -9.21
CA PRO A 515 -7.33 -32.13 -9.06
C PRO A 515 -8.00 -30.96 -8.33
N HIS A 516 -7.22 -30.09 -7.71
CA HIS A 516 -7.73 -28.88 -7.06
C HIS A 516 -8.06 -27.75 -8.04
N LEU A 517 -7.69 -27.80 -9.32
CA LEU A 517 -7.97 -26.76 -10.28
C LEU A 517 -9.42 -26.82 -10.79
N LEU A 518 -10.07 -25.64 -10.87
CA LEU A 518 -11.35 -25.45 -11.55
C LEU A 518 -11.19 -25.40 -13.08
N THR A 519 -10.10 -24.80 -13.53
CA THR A 519 -9.75 -24.63 -14.96
C THR A 519 -8.25 -24.81 -15.13
N PRO A 520 -7.74 -25.10 -16.33
CA PRO A 520 -6.32 -24.91 -16.62
C PRO A 520 -5.86 -23.51 -16.23
N VAL A 521 -4.59 -23.34 -15.89
CA VAL A 521 -4.03 -22.02 -15.54
C VAL A 521 -4.30 -21.03 -16.68
N VAL A 522 -5.01 -19.94 -16.35
CA VAL A 522 -5.43 -18.92 -17.33
C VAL A 522 -4.25 -18.00 -17.62
N THR A 523 -3.87 -17.93 -18.91
CA THR A 523 -2.64 -17.19 -19.30
C THR A 523 -2.91 -15.95 -20.14
N GLU A 524 -4.10 -15.80 -20.71
CA GLU A 524 -4.46 -14.66 -21.54
C GLU A 524 -5.23 -13.61 -20.75
N PRO A 525 -4.84 -12.32 -20.76
CA PRO A 525 -5.50 -11.28 -19.97
C PRO A 525 -7.01 -11.15 -20.24
N LYS A 526 -7.46 -11.27 -21.49
CA LYS A 526 -8.88 -11.24 -21.82
C LYS A 526 -9.65 -12.43 -21.25
N LYS A 527 -9.07 -13.63 -21.35
CA LYS A 527 -9.66 -14.83 -20.73
C LYS A 527 -9.63 -14.73 -19.19
N ALA A 528 -8.62 -14.09 -18.62
CA ALA A 528 -8.54 -13.85 -17.18
C ALA A 528 -9.67 -12.95 -16.66
N ALA A 529 -10.01 -11.86 -17.38
CA ALA A 529 -11.15 -11.03 -17.03
C ALA A 529 -12.46 -11.83 -17.04
N ARG A 530 -12.69 -12.63 -18.09
CA ARG A 530 -13.88 -13.51 -18.18
C ARG A 530 -13.88 -14.57 -17.07
N ALA A 531 -12.73 -15.17 -16.74
CA ALA A 531 -12.61 -16.15 -15.66
C ALA A 531 -12.99 -15.50 -14.32
N LEU A 532 -12.57 -14.28 -14.05
CA LEU A 532 -12.99 -13.53 -12.85
C LEU A 532 -14.50 -13.28 -12.84
N HIS A 533 -15.12 -12.95 -13.96
CA HIS A 533 -16.58 -12.81 -14.07
C HIS A 533 -17.31 -14.14 -13.85
N LYS A 534 -16.74 -15.30 -14.29
CA LYS A 534 -17.30 -16.62 -13.96
C LYS A 534 -17.24 -16.91 -12.46
N VAL A 535 -16.18 -16.47 -11.76
CA VAL A 535 -16.14 -16.56 -10.28
C VAL A 535 -17.19 -15.66 -9.64
N VAL A 536 -17.48 -14.49 -10.22
CA VAL A 536 -18.60 -13.63 -9.75
C VAL A 536 -19.94 -14.35 -9.94
N ALA A 537 -20.16 -14.97 -11.09
CA ALA A 537 -21.39 -15.75 -11.35
C ALA A 537 -21.54 -16.92 -10.38
N GLU A 538 -20.45 -17.67 -10.09
CA GLU A 538 -20.47 -18.74 -9.09
C GLU A 538 -20.76 -18.22 -7.67
N MET A 539 -20.22 -17.06 -7.32
CA MET A 539 -20.55 -16.38 -6.06
C MET A 539 -22.05 -16.09 -5.98
N GLU A 540 -22.65 -15.55 -7.04
CA GLU A 540 -24.08 -15.21 -7.12
C GLU A 540 -24.94 -16.49 -7.04
N ARG A 541 -24.57 -17.53 -7.77
CA ARG A 541 -25.21 -18.85 -7.66
C ARG A 541 -25.19 -19.41 -6.22
N ARG A 542 -24.07 -19.27 -5.51
CA ARG A 542 -23.98 -19.68 -4.10
C ARG A 542 -24.93 -18.89 -3.20
N TYR A 543 -25.08 -17.59 -3.46
CA TYR A 543 -26.06 -16.78 -2.72
C TYR A 543 -27.50 -17.21 -2.97
N GLU A 544 -27.85 -17.66 -4.19
CA GLU A 544 -29.17 -18.25 -4.48
C GLU A 544 -29.36 -19.53 -3.64
N LEU A 545 -28.38 -20.43 -3.61
CA LEU A 545 -28.43 -21.64 -2.76
C LEU A 545 -28.58 -21.31 -1.27
N PHE A 546 -27.94 -20.24 -0.80
CA PHE A 546 -28.08 -19.81 0.60
C PHE A 546 -29.47 -19.24 0.87
N ALA A 547 -30.04 -18.49 -0.07
CA ALA A 547 -31.40 -17.97 0.05
C ALA A 547 -32.45 -19.10 0.11
N ASP A 548 -32.35 -20.08 -0.79
CA ASP A 548 -33.27 -21.21 -0.87
C ASP A 548 -33.19 -22.08 0.39
N SER A 549 -31.97 -22.34 0.90
CA SER A 549 -31.76 -23.13 2.13
C SER A 549 -31.87 -22.31 3.41
N LYS A 550 -32.19 -21.00 3.33
CA LYS A 550 -32.25 -20.05 4.46
C LYS A 550 -30.94 -19.97 5.25
N GLN A 551 -29.81 -20.22 4.61
CA GLN A 551 -28.49 -20.11 5.23
C GLN A 551 -27.84 -18.77 4.95
N ARG A 552 -26.89 -18.34 5.80
CA ARG A 552 -26.25 -17.03 5.68
C ARG A 552 -24.89 -17.05 5.00
N ASN A 553 -24.27 -18.22 4.93
CA ASN A 553 -22.92 -18.41 4.39
C ASN A 553 -22.68 -19.87 4.00
N MET A 554 -21.58 -20.13 3.32
CA MET A 554 -21.16 -21.45 2.85
C MET A 554 -21.03 -22.47 3.98
N GLN A 555 -20.53 -22.08 5.15
CA GLN A 555 -20.36 -23.02 6.29
C GLN A 555 -21.71 -23.50 6.79
N GLY A 556 -22.68 -22.60 6.96
CA GLY A 556 -24.05 -22.95 7.32
C GLY A 556 -24.71 -23.83 6.26
N TYR A 557 -24.55 -23.50 4.97
CA TYR A 557 -25.03 -24.29 3.86
C TYR A 557 -24.43 -25.72 3.88
N ASN A 558 -23.12 -25.84 4.00
CA ASN A 558 -22.45 -27.12 4.04
C ASN A 558 -22.88 -27.97 5.27
N GLN A 559 -23.12 -27.33 6.41
CA GLN A 559 -23.66 -28.00 7.59
C GLN A 559 -25.08 -28.50 7.34
N TYR A 560 -25.94 -27.68 6.74
CA TYR A 560 -27.29 -28.08 6.34
C TYR A 560 -27.28 -29.28 5.39
N ILE A 561 -26.46 -29.28 4.33
CA ILE A 561 -26.31 -30.37 3.38
C ILE A 561 -25.85 -31.68 4.09
N ARG A 562 -24.88 -31.60 5.00
CA ARG A 562 -24.43 -32.77 5.78
C ARG A 562 -25.52 -33.33 6.66
N GLN A 563 -26.37 -32.49 7.25
CA GLN A 563 -27.52 -32.92 8.05
C GLN A 563 -28.57 -33.59 7.18
N GLN A 564 -28.87 -33.06 6.02
CA GLN A 564 -29.79 -33.66 5.05
C GLN A 564 -29.27 -35.03 4.58
N ASN A 565 -27.99 -35.11 4.19
CA ASN A 565 -27.36 -36.36 3.77
C ASN A 565 -27.41 -37.44 4.87
N ALA A 566 -27.22 -37.02 6.13
CA ALA A 566 -27.34 -37.96 7.28
C ALA A 566 -28.78 -38.40 7.54
N ALA A 567 -29.79 -37.60 7.20
CA ALA A 567 -31.21 -37.92 7.44
C ALA A 567 -31.80 -38.80 6.33
N ASP A 568 -31.45 -38.52 5.06
CA ASP A 568 -32.07 -39.20 3.90
C ASP A 568 -31.15 -40.24 3.21
N GLY A 569 -29.90 -40.35 3.68
CA GLY A 569 -28.91 -41.29 3.12
C GLY A 569 -28.40 -40.91 1.72
N GLN A 570 -28.71 -39.71 1.24
CA GLN A 570 -28.18 -39.21 -0.01
C GLN A 570 -26.74 -38.64 0.19
N ASN A 571 -26.00 -38.51 -0.91
CA ASN A 571 -24.64 -37.95 -0.89
C ASN A 571 -24.59 -36.70 -1.75
N ARG A 572 -25.30 -35.64 -1.30
CA ARG A 572 -25.23 -34.33 -1.97
C ARG A 572 -23.88 -33.68 -1.74
N PRO A 573 -23.25 -33.06 -2.76
CA PRO A 573 -21.96 -32.44 -2.60
C PRO A 573 -22.02 -31.19 -1.72
N VAL A 574 -21.01 -31.01 -0.87
CA VAL A 574 -20.79 -29.77 -0.15
C VAL A 574 -20.00 -28.80 -1.01
N LEU A 575 -20.17 -27.48 -0.81
CA LEU A 575 -19.43 -26.45 -1.56
C LEU A 575 -17.99 -26.38 -1.08
N PRO A 576 -16.99 -26.48 -1.98
CA PRO A 576 -15.60 -26.23 -1.66
C PRO A 576 -15.33 -24.73 -1.49
N TYR A 577 -14.27 -24.38 -0.76
CA TYR A 577 -13.68 -23.05 -0.86
C TYR A 577 -13.08 -22.85 -2.26
N ILE A 578 -13.13 -21.63 -2.76
CA ILE A 578 -12.46 -21.24 -4.02
C ILE A 578 -11.39 -20.21 -3.70
N VAL A 579 -10.16 -20.47 -4.12
CA VAL A 579 -9.04 -19.55 -3.99
C VAL A 579 -8.59 -19.10 -5.38
N VAL A 580 -8.82 -17.83 -5.68
CA VAL A 580 -8.39 -17.21 -6.92
C VAL A 580 -7.02 -16.60 -6.70
N VAL A 581 -6.03 -16.98 -7.49
CA VAL A 581 -4.66 -16.45 -7.42
C VAL A 581 -4.31 -15.75 -8.73
N VAL A 582 -3.94 -14.49 -8.65
CA VAL A 582 -3.43 -13.69 -9.78
C VAL A 582 -1.97 -13.37 -9.51
N ASP A 583 -1.04 -13.90 -10.31
CA ASP A 583 0.40 -13.67 -10.12
C ASP A 583 0.84 -12.26 -10.50
N GLU A 584 0.27 -11.69 -11.59
CA GLU A 584 0.62 -10.33 -12.01
C GLU A 584 -0.63 -9.53 -12.41
N LEU A 585 -1.18 -8.81 -11.45
CA LEU A 585 -2.37 -7.97 -11.66
C LEU A 585 -2.10 -6.85 -12.68
N ALA A 586 -0.87 -6.32 -12.73
CA ALA A 586 -0.52 -5.23 -13.64
C ALA A 586 -0.76 -5.59 -15.10
N ASP A 587 -0.45 -6.83 -15.51
CA ASP A 587 -0.60 -7.25 -16.90
C ASP A 587 -2.08 -7.38 -17.30
N LEU A 588 -2.98 -7.65 -16.35
CA LEU A 588 -4.43 -7.62 -16.56
C LEU A 588 -4.95 -6.18 -16.63
N MET A 589 -4.54 -5.33 -15.69
CA MET A 589 -4.96 -3.93 -15.61
C MET A 589 -4.51 -3.10 -16.83
N MET A 590 -3.43 -3.49 -17.51
CA MET A 590 -2.98 -2.82 -18.74
C MET A 590 -3.82 -3.16 -19.97
N VAL A 591 -4.59 -4.27 -19.94
CA VAL A 591 -5.34 -4.77 -21.12
C VAL A 591 -6.84 -4.63 -20.94
N THR A 592 -7.37 -4.97 -19.77
CA THR A 592 -8.81 -5.03 -19.45
C THR A 592 -9.11 -4.45 -18.07
N SER A 593 -8.61 -3.22 -17.80
CA SER A 593 -8.64 -2.64 -16.45
C SER A 593 -10.03 -2.55 -15.84
N SER A 594 -11.05 -2.07 -16.59
CA SER A 594 -12.39 -1.88 -16.04
C SER A 594 -13.07 -3.20 -15.69
N GLU A 595 -12.97 -4.21 -16.56
CA GLU A 595 -13.60 -5.52 -16.35
C GLU A 595 -12.97 -6.25 -15.14
N VAL A 596 -11.64 -6.20 -15.05
CA VAL A 596 -10.89 -6.81 -13.94
C VAL A 596 -11.16 -6.08 -12.63
N GLU A 597 -11.14 -4.74 -12.64
CA GLU A 597 -11.41 -3.94 -11.44
C GLU A 597 -12.84 -4.17 -10.93
N ASP A 598 -13.85 -4.15 -11.82
CA ASP A 598 -15.25 -4.40 -11.46
C ASP A 598 -15.45 -5.79 -10.85
N ALA A 599 -14.85 -6.84 -11.43
CA ALA A 599 -14.91 -8.19 -10.90
C ALA A 599 -14.24 -8.29 -9.51
N ILE A 600 -13.04 -7.69 -9.33
CA ILE A 600 -12.33 -7.66 -8.03
C ILE A 600 -13.15 -6.93 -6.97
N ILE A 601 -13.78 -5.79 -7.32
CA ILE A 601 -14.62 -5.03 -6.39
C ILE A 601 -15.84 -5.86 -5.98
N ARG A 602 -16.53 -6.48 -6.94
CA ARG A 602 -17.72 -7.30 -6.68
C ARG A 602 -17.39 -8.50 -5.77
N LEU A 603 -16.31 -9.21 -6.07
CA LEU A 603 -15.82 -10.30 -5.22
C LEU A 603 -15.38 -9.76 -3.84
N GLY A 604 -14.63 -8.66 -3.78
CA GLY A 604 -14.17 -8.06 -2.53
C GLY A 604 -15.29 -7.70 -1.56
N GLN A 605 -16.46 -7.33 -2.09
CA GLN A 605 -17.63 -6.95 -1.30
C GLN A 605 -18.42 -8.15 -0.75
N MET A 606 -18.52 -9.24 -1.50
CA MET A 606 -19.49 -10.31 -1.20
C MET A 606 -18.90 -11.71 -1.09
N ALA A 607 -17.74 -11.98 -1.67
CA ALA A 607 -17.24 -13.34 -1.84
C ALA A 607 -16.92 -14.09 -0.53
N ARG A 608 -16.64 -13.36 0.56
CA ARG A 608 -16.30 -13.95 1.87
C ARG A 608 -17.36 -14.94 2.37
N ALA A 609 -18.63 -14.57 2.34
CA ALA A 609 -19.71 -15.43 2.80
C ALA A 609 -19.93 -16.64 1.87
N ALA A 610 -19.62 -16.48 0.59
CA ALA A 610 -19.65 -17.54 -0.41
C ALA A 610 -18.46 -18.51 -0.34
N GLY A 611 -17.47 -18.27 0.53
CA GLY A 611 -16.26 -19.07 0.64
C GLY A 611 -15.28 -18.90 -0.52
N ILE A 612 -15.25 -17.71 -1.13
CA ILE A 612 -14.37 -17.38 -2.25
C ILE A 612 -13.35 -16.34 -1.79
N HIS A 613 -12.08 -16.60 -2.04
CA HIS A 613 -10.96 -15.80 -1.55
C HIS A 613 -10.03 -15.43 -2.71
N MET A 614 -9.44 -14.23 -2.66
CA MET A 614 -8.52 -13.76 -3.69
C MET A 614 -7.12 -13.49 -3.12
N ILE A 615 -6.11 -13.91 -3.86
CA ILE A 615 -4.71 -13.54 -3.68
C ILE A 615 -4.30 -12.79 -4.94
N LEU A 616 -4.19 -11.45 -4.84
CA LEU A 616 -3.83 -10.57 -5.95
C LEU A 616 -2.39 -10.14 -5.80
N ALA A 617 -1.54 -10.51 -6.75
CA ALA A 617 -0.13 -10.17 -6.68
C ALA A 617 0.32 -9.28 -7.84
N THR A 618 1.32 -8.41 -7.60
CA THR A 618 1.93 -7.57 -8.63
C THR A 618 3.37 -7.21 -8.29
N GLN A 619 4.20 -7.11 -9.36
CA GLN A 619 5.57 -6.57 -9.26
C GLN A 619 5.61 -5.06 -9.57
N ARG A 620 4.47 -4.45 -9.96
CA ARG A 620 4.35 -3.04 -10.30
C ARG A 620 3.42 -2.33 -9.29
N PRO A 621 3.95 -1.87 -8.15
CA PRO A 621 3.15 -1.22 -7.11
C PRO A 621 2.81 0.24 -7.49
N SER A 622 2.19 0.46 -8.64
CA SER A 622 1.71 1.77 -9.08
C SER A 622 0.23 1.99 -8.73
N VAL A 623 -0.20 3.24 -8.68
CA VAL A 623 -1.59 3.62 -8.35
C VAL A 623 -2.57 3.15 -9.43
N ASP A 624 -2.10 3.03 -10.68
CA ASP A 624 -2.91 2.55 -11.81
C ASP A 624 -3.19 1.03 -11.73
N VAL A 625 -2.37 0.28 -10.99
CA VAL A 625 -2.54 -1.16 -10.76
C VAL A 625 -3.23 -1.42 -9.42
N ILE A 626 -2.75 -0.78 -8.35
CA ILE A 626 -3.30 -0.86 -7.00
C ILE A 626 -4.17 0.37 -6.77
N THR A 627 -5.35 0.38 -7.38
CA THR A 627 -6.27 1.52 -7.33
C THR A 627 -6.87 1.70 -5.94
N GLY A 628 -7.42 2.89 -5.69
CA GLY A 628 -8.13 3.16 -4.44
C GLY A 628 -9.33 2.22 -4.20
N LEU A 629 -10.00 1.79 -5.28
CA LEU A 629 -11.15 0.88 -5.22
C LEU A 629 -10.71 -0.55 -4.85
N ILE A 630 -9.63 -1.05 -5.45
CA ILE A 630 -9.03 -2.34 -5.08
C ILE A 630 -8.60 -2.31 -3.61
N LYS A 631 -7.90 -1.26 -3.16
CA LYS A 631 -7.46 -1.13 -1.77
C LYS A 631 -8.59 -1.10 -0.76
N ALA A 632 -9.72 -0.50 -1.11
CA ALA A 632 -10.91 -0.44 -0.25
C ALA A 632 -11.57 -1.81 -0.06
N ASN A 633 -11.48 -2.69 -1.06
CA ASN A 633 -12.15 -4.00 -1.07
C ASN A 633 -11.19 -5.17 -0.76
N VAL A 634 -9.87 -4.94 -0.78
CA VAL A 634 -8.81 -5.91 -0.42
C VAL A 634 -8.01 -5.35 0.76
N PRO A 635 -8.52 -5.49 2.00
CA PRO A 635 -7.94 -4.82 3.16
C PRO A 635 -6.68 -5.47 3.72
N SER A 636 -6.45 -6.77 3.49
CA SER A 636 -5.24 -7.46 3.94
C SER A 636 -4.12 -7.28 2.91
N ARG A 637 -2.92 -6.96 3.38
CA ARG A 637 -1.83 -6.57 2.50
C ARG A 637 -0.51 -7.19 2.92
N MET A 638 0.32 -7.46 1.93
CA MET A 638 1.66 -7.97 2.10
C MET A 638 2.59 -7.22 1.16
N ALA A 639 3.54 -6.48 1.73
CA ALA A 639 4.54 -5.74 0.97
C ALA A 639 5.90 -6.40 1.12
N PHE A 640 6.46 -6.83 0.01
CA PHE A 640 7.87 -7.20 -0.09
C PHE A 640 8.73 -5.96 -0.37
N ALA A 641 10.06 -6.14 -0.45
CA ALA A 641 10.97 -5.04 -0.72
C ALA A 641 10.60 -4.29 -2.00
N VAL A 642 10.57 -2.97 -1.92
CA VAL A 642 10.32 -2.03 -3.01
C VAL A 642 11.43 -0.99 -3.09
N SER A 643 11.50 -0.25 -4.21
CA SER A 643 12.56 0.72 -4.45
C SER A 643 12.32 2.08 -3.80
N SER A 644 11.08 2.42 -3.46
CA SER A 644 10.75 3.75 -2.93
C SER A 644 9.69 3.71 -1.81
N GLY A 645 9.72 4.72 -0.94
CA GLY A 645 8.67 4.92 0.06
C GLY A 645 7.31 5.24 -0.55
N THR A 646 7.26 5.72 -1.79
CA THR A 646 6.00 5.93 -2.52
C THR A 646 5.36 4.59 -2.86
N ASP A 647 6.13 3.62 -3.34
CA ASP A 647 5.66 2.27 -3.63
C ASP A 647 5.17 1.58 -2.35
N SER A 648 5.91 1.74 -1.24
CA SER A 648 5.48 1.25 0.07
C SER A 648 4.10 1.80 0.45
N ARG A 649 3.89 3.12 0.35
CA ARG A 649 2.58 3.74 0.63
C ARG A 649 1.49 3.29 -0.33
N THR A 650 1.82 3.01 -1.57
CA THR A 650 0.84 2.47 -2.53
C THR A 650 0.32 1.11 -2.07
N ILE A 651 1.18 0.25 -1.49
CA ILE A 651 0.79 -1.09 -1.04
C ILE A 651 0.13 -1.06 0.35
N ILE A 652 0.84 -0.55 1.36
CA ILE A 652 0.47 -0.68 2.79
C ILE A 652 0.09 0.63 3.47
N ASP A 653 -0.10 1.71 2.70
CA ASP A 653 -0.45 3.08 3.17
C ASP A 653 0.58 3.70 4.13
N THR A 654 1.73 3.05 4.36
CA THR A 654 2.83 3.52 5.22
C THR A 654 4.18 3.29 4.56
N ASN A 655 5.21 4.00 5.02
CA ASN A 655 6.59 3.72 4.66
C ASN A 655 7.08 2.45 5.39
N GLY A 656 8.12 1.82 4.87
CA GLY A 656 8.83 0.72 5.51
C GLY A 656 9.18 -0.43 4.58
N ALA A 657 8.44 -0.67 3.50
CA ALA A 657 8.76 -1.72 2.55
C ALA A 657 10.03 -1.40 1.72
N GLU A 658 10.38 -0.12 1.57
CA GLU A 658 11.65 0.33 0.97
C GLU A 658 12.88 0.00 1.82
N LYS A 659 12.68 -0.33 3.10
CA LYS A 659 13.73 -0.69 4.07
C LYS A 659 13.87 -2.19 4.28
N LEU A 660 13.15 -2.99 3.51
CA LEU A 660 13.21 -4.44 3.55
C LEU A 660 14.45 -4.97 2.80
N LEU A 661 14.94 -6.12 3.23
CA LEU A 661 16.18 -6.71 2.73
C LEU A 661 16.01 -7.51 1.44
N GLY A 662 14.75 -7.77 1.02
CA GLY A 662 14.44 -8.71 -0.07
C GLY A 662 14.53 -10.18 0.37
N ARG A 663 14.52 -11.11 -0.58
CA ARG A 663 14.62 -12.55 -0.31
C ARG A 663 13.62 -13.09 0.71
N GLY A 664 12.35 -12.63 0.58
CA GLY A 664 11.27 -13.07 1.46
C GLY A 664 11.04 -12.20 2.68
N ASP A 665 11.85 -11.17 2.93
CA ASP A 665 11.59 -10.18 3.98
C ASP A 665 10.39 -9.32 3.57
N MET A 666 9.34 -9.30 4.39
CA MET A 666 8.06 -8.67 4.06
C MET A 666 7.42 -7.96 5.25
N LEU A 667 6.53 -7.02 4.94
CA LEU A 667 5.61 -6.41 5.88
C LEU A 667 4.20 -6.97 5.64
N TYR A 668 3.67 -7.68 6.62
CA TYR A 668 2.37 -8.32 6.59
C TYR A 668 1.37 -7.55 7.44
N GLN A 669 0.26 -7.14 6.84
CA GLN A 669 -0.81 -6.38 7.49
C GLN A 669 -2.16 -7.05 7.22
N PRO A 670 -2.58 -8.01 8.05
CA PRO A 670 -3.91 -8.58 7.95
C PRO A 670 -4.98 -7.56 8.36
N MET A 671 -6.20 -7.78 7.91
CA MET A 671 -7.37 -6.98 8.28
C MET A 671 -7.51 -6.86 9.80
N GLY A 672 -7.69 -5.62 10.29
CA GLY A 672 -7.83 -5.30 11.73
C GLY A 672 -6.52 -4.94 12.43
N MET A 673 -5.36 -5.11 11.82
CA MET A 673 -4.09 -4.61 12.35
C MET A 673 -3.78 -3.20 11.84
N ASN A 674 -3.50 -2.28 12.77
CA ASN A 674 -3.18 -0.89 12.44
C ASN A 674 -1.73 -0.67 11.99
N LYS A 675 -0.84 -1.61 12.29
CA LYS A 675 0.57 -1.55 11.90
C LYS A 675 0.99 -2.88 11.27
N PRO A 676 1.82 -2.86 10.22
CA PRO A 676 2.31 -4.08 9.61
C PRO A 676 3.32 -4.78 10.52
N LEU A 677 3.26 -6.11 10.52
CA LEU A 677 4.21 -7.00 11.16
C LEU A 677 5.33 -7.35 10.17
N ARG A 678 6.60 -7.24 10.58
CA ARG A 678 7.71 -7.73 9.77
C ARG A 678 7.86 -9.23 9.91
N VAL A 679 7.92 -9.92 8.78
CA VAL A 679 7.98 -11.38 8.70
C VAL A 679 9.07 -11.77 7.71
N GLN A 680 9.94 -12.67 8.09
CA GLN A 680 10.78 -13.38 7.15
C GLN A 680 9.98 -14.55 6.58
N GLY A 681 9.65 -14.46 5.29
CA GLY A 681 8.90 -15.48 4.57
C GLY A 681 9.65 -16.81 4.49
N ALA A 682 8.87 -17.88 4.47
CA ALA A 682 9.41 -19.22 4.25
C ALA A 682 9.98 -19.35 2.83
N TYR A 683 11.00 -20.15 2.70
CA TYR A 683 11.59 -20.52 1.42
C TYR A 683 11.19 -21.93 1.04
N ILE A 684 10.65 -22.09 -0.15
CA ILE A 684 10.39 -23.35 -0.83
C ILE A 684 11.14 -23.36 -2.16
N SER A 685 11.77 -24.46 -2.53
CA SER A 685 12.45 -24.60 -3.82
C SER A 685 11.46 -25.05 -4.91
N ASP A 686 11.78 -24.76 -6.17
CA ASP A 686 10.98 -25.21 -7.31
C ASP A 686 10.87 -26.74 -7.35
N SER A 687 11.95 -27.45 -6.99
CA SER A 687 11.96 -28.92 -6.88
C SER A 687 11.03 -29.43 -5.79
N ASP A 688 10.85 -28.72 -4.68
CA ASP A 688 9.89 -29.09 -3.63
C ASP A 688 8.46 -28.90 -4.10
N VAL A 689 8.18 -27.81 -4.82
CA VAL A 689 6.86 -27.55 -5.44
C VAL A 689 6.53 -28.66 -6.44
N GLU A 690 7.46 -29.02 -7.33
CA GLU A 690 7.30 -30.11 -8.29
C GLU A 690 7.05 -31.46 -7.60
N ALA A 691 7.77 -31.78 -6.52
CA ALA A 691 7.59 -33.01 -5.78
C ALA A 691 6.18 -33.13 -5.19
N ILE A 692 5.67 -32.04 -4.58
CA ILE A 692 4.29 -31.99 -4.04
C ILE A 692 3.25 -32.12 -5.16
N VAL A 693 3.43 -31.37 -6.25
CA VAL A 693 2.52 -31.38 -7.41
C VAL A 693 2.47 -32.78 -8.05
N ASN A 694 3.63 -33.41 -8.27
CA ASN A 694 3.70 -34.76 -8.84
C ASN A 694 3.07 -35.81 -7.91
N PHE A 695 3.26 -35.71 -6.59
CA PHE A 695 2.61 -36.58 -5.63
C PHE A 695 1.07 -36.44 -5.72
N ILE A 696 0.55 -35.23 -5.83
CA ILE A 696 -0.90 -34.98 -5.95
C ILE A 696 -1.43 -35.53 -7.28
N LYS A 697 -0.77 -35.27 -8.40
CA LYS A 697 -1.16 -35.76 -9.73
C LYS A 697 -1.13 -37.29 -9.86
N SER A 698 -0.27 -37.94 -9.10
CA SER A 698 -0.20 -39.42 -9.10
C SER A 698 -1.44 -40.09 -8.45
N GLN A 699 -2.21 -39.36 -7.63
CA GLN A 699 -3.40 -39.84 -6.95
C GLN A 699 -4.69 -39.64 -7.76
N GLN A 700 -4.83 -38.41 -8.33
CA GLN A 700 -6.02 -38.03 -9.09
C GLN A 700 -5.64 -37.10 -10.24
N THR A 701 -6.30 -37.24 -11.39
CA THR A 701 -6.20 -36.29 -12.51
C THR A 701 -7.11 -35.08 -12.30
N ALA A 702 -6.80 -33.98 -12.93
CA ALA A 702 -7.65 -32.80 -12.90
C ALA A 702 -9.00 -33.08 -13.58
N ASP A 703 -10.08 -32.78 -12.89
CA ASP A 703 -11.43 -32.72 -13.42
C ASP A 703 -11.87 -31.25 -13.42
N TYR A 704 -11.87 -30.67 -14.61
CA TYR A 704 -12.15 -29.25 -14.78
C TYR A 704 -13.64 -28.99 -14.86
N ASP A 705 -14.09 -27.92 -14.24
CA ASP A 705 -15.50 -27.49 -14.24
C ASP A 705 -15.83 -26.78 -15.57
N ASP A 706 -16.65 -27.43 -16.40
CA ASP A 706 -17.08 -26.91 -17.70
C ASP A 706 -17.75 -25.54 -17.61
N SER A 707 -18.43 -25.23 -16.52
CA SER A 707 -19.06 -23.93 -16.28
C SER A 707 -18.04 -22.81 -16.07
N MET A 708 -16.86 -23.18 -15.55
CA MET A 708 -15.76 -22.25 -15.28
C MET A 708 -14.78 -22.12 -16.46
N LEU A 709 -14.81 -23.04 -17.44
CA LEU A 709 -13.96 -22.96 -18.63
C LEU A 709 -14.34 -21.75 -19.48
N VAL A 710 -13.34 -20.95 -19.87
CA VAL A 710 -13.51 -19.84 -20.81
C VAL A 710 -13.28 -20.35 -22.22
N LYS A 711 -14.36 -20.45 -23.02
CA LYS A 711 -14.30 -20.88 -24.41
C LYS A 711 -13.75 -19.75 -25.30
N ASP A 712 -13.12 -20.14 -26.42
CA ASP A 712 -12.51 -19.16 -27.36
C ASP A 712 -13.56 -18.32 -28.09
N ASP A 713 -14.81 -18.78 -28.16
CA ASP A 713 -15.92 -18.15 -28.92
C ASP A 713 -16.80 -17.23 -28.05
N GLU A 714 -16.54 -17.09 -26.75
CA GLU A 714 -17.19 -16.15 -25.84
C GLU A 714 -16.34 -14.85 -25.78
#